data_6ae9db540130321397719cf34b6bf3e6
#
_entry.id   6ae9db540130321397719cf34b6bf3e6
#
_cell.length_a   1.000
_cell.length_b   1.000
_cell.length_c   1.000
_cell.angle_alpha   90.00
_cell.angle_beta   90.00
_cell.angle_gamma   90.00
#
_symmetry.space_group_name_H-M   'P 1'
#
loop_
_entity.id
_entity.type
_entity.pdbx_description
1 polymer ?
#
loop_
_entity_poly.entity_id
_entity_poly.type
_entity_poly.pdbx_seq_one_letter_code
_entity_poly.pdbx_strand_id
1 'polypeptide(L)'
;MNERPRLPFDRWIEMDLQWFQPDRLDEQIVALLERLGPLYRPVDGRRGLIFNVGWLIDLVTEWTGRADQPLPLHSRRTAGWLGQTYDDLRAFLARLKKQAARRDLGDLKIGVLFVNWGHVVWPPDIKIYDFDSDWYDRHPEAYGPAHSFIGMPELYPGRALHADSYPYATRPDGVREGTPFVELFAAQWGSASRFLGLDALVLRDGFMGPMIYTRTGPFGHTAPPDPAEVRRWTDDVRRLFRAVKDANPGAIVMGYSSAVSAVADWRVGCVDFESVVADGAIDAWIDQTWGGAWQDWWHQEWKGWTFQLAYLLLHGVMIRAANPKRKTACRHYYLIETWDAWEPWDTLHQAPGKLRWAMWAYSHAAVVGETSSPRVPDGSYISWANNRHGELLSEADVAFVGHNLDAAQASAAQIEYVYGPAAVYHRSLLEWLSAEHPDWNVSEWIDEQIGFLMKWGLPILSATRSEWLAAQPEALCLQTPGRLPDDMRQSLLEWMRRVPALIIGRADVIDPAILQAAGARAEGDLQPKGYVRAAPAPSPLRHDLSAFNVLHLPTHQPVAAEGEALFRAETTPTLVRRGHAIYWQPPDWSEPSNQFLPRYQVGSLASHALAARALGDACARAGHSRVADVPFAQPVAFHLWCSAGRVHVLLGNLETGLTGDARTERRVKLILDRRQLALGAGDYLLREAGGALVRPHVCSPSDLCFNVQLAPEGSAVFTLEQAETMAGEVQEP
;
A
#
# COMPACT_ATOMS: atom_id res chain seq x y z
N MET A 1 33.81 18.70 4.95
CA MET A 1 32.72 17.66 4.89
C MET A 1 31.80 18.09 3.77
N ASN A 2 31.73 17.35 2.66
CA ASN A 2 30.77 17.65 1.61
C ASN A 2 29.37 17.38 2.20
N GLU A 3 28.54 18.40 2.29
CA GLU A 3 27.13 18.23 2.67
C GLU A 3 26.50 17.24 1.68
N ARG A 4 25.93 16.15 2.19
CA ARG A 4 25.15 15.25 1.34
C ARG A 4 23.98 16.04 0.75
N PRO A 5 23.66 15.87 -0.54
CA PRO A 5 22.50 16.53 -1.12
C PRO A 5 21.25 16.13 -0.34
N ARG A 6 20.42 17.10 0.00
CA ARG A 6 19.15 16.85 0.69
C ARG A 6 18.18 16.13 -0.23
N LEU A 7 17.35 15.27 0.35
CA LEU A 7 16.40 14.42 -0.37
C LEU A 7 15.08 15.18 -0.62
N PRO A 8 14.56 15.23 -1.85
CA PRO A 8 13.36 16.00 -2.20
C PRO A 8 12.04 15.31 -1.77
N PHE A 9 12.03 14.62 -0.64
CA PHE A 9 10.90 13.86 -0.11
C PHE A 9 10.35 14.51 1.15
N ASP A 10 9.04 14.30 1.36
CA ASP A 10 8.39 14.60 2.63
C ASP A 10 8.62 13.45 3.62
N ARG A 11 8.68 13.78 4.91
CA ARG A 11 8.79 12.78 5.97
C ARG A 11 7.91 13.12 7.15
N TRP A 12 6.96 12.26 7.42
CA TRP A 12 6.04 12.35 8.52
C TRP A 12 6.28 11.23 9.51
N ILE A 13 6.14 11.52 10.80
CA ILE A 13 6.30 10.54 11.87
C ILE A 13 5.06 10.63 12.76
N GLU A 14 4.47 9.49 13.07
CA GLU A 14 3.36 9.38 14.01
C GLU A 14 3.86 9.01 15.39
N MET A 15 3.21 9.53 16.41
CA MET A 15 3.44 9.12 17.79
C MET A 15 2.20 9.34 18.64
N ASP A 16 2.16 8.68 19.77
CA ASP A 16 1.10 8.83 20.74
C ASP A 16 1.37 10.01 21.68
N LEU A 17 0.38 10.91 21.84
CA LEU A 17 0.48 12.06 22.73
C LEU A 17 0.73 11.65 24.19
N GLN A 18 0.22 10.50 24.62
CA GLN A 18 0.38 9.99 25.98
C GLN A 18 1.84 9.78 26.43
N TRP A 19 2.77 9.64 25.48
CA TRP A 19 4.18 9.53 25.81
C TRP A 19 4.68 10.75 26.59
N PHE A 20 4.07 11.92 26.35
CA PHE A 20 4.40 13.14 27.07
C PHE A 20 3.68 13.21 28.40
N GLN A 21 4.43 13.52 29.45
CA GLN A 21 3.93 13.75 30.80
C GLN A 21 4.00 15.23 31.11
N PRO A 22 2.89 15.86 31.53
CA PRO A 22 2.82 17.33 31.73
C PRO A 22 3.89 17.93 32.63
N ASP A 23 4.36 17.17 33.60
CA ASP A 23 5.42 17.56 34.55
C ASP A 23 6.85 17.43 34.00
N ARG A 24 7.03 16.73 32.84
CA ARG A 24 8.33 16.47 32.20
C ARG A 24 8.44 16.94 30.77
N LEU A 25 7.52 17.77 30.31
CA LEU A 25 7.40 18.16 28.90
C LEU A 25 8.69 18.71 28.28
N ASP A 26 9.39 19.59 28.99
CA ASP A 26 10.60 20.22 28.42
C ASP A 26 11.72 19.21 28.20
N GLU A 27 11.92 18.28 29.13
CA GLU A 27 12.88 17.17 29.00
C GLU A 27 12.50 16.23 27.83
N GLN A 28 11.23 15.84 27.80
CA GLN A 28 10.73 14.90 26.80
C GLN A 28 10.71 15.50 25.38
N ILE A 29 10.37 16.78 25.23
CA ILE A 29 10.47 17.48 23.93
C ILE A 29 11.91 17.44 23.43
N VAL A 30 12.88 17.71 24.29
CA VAL A 30 14.31 17.67 23.94
C VAL A 30 14.70 16.28 23.52
N ALA A 31 14.40 15.28 24.33
CA ALA A 31 14.73 13.87 24.07
C ALA A 31 14.12 13.38 22.74
N LEU A 32 12.86 13.71 22.48
CA LEU A 32 12.19 13.37 21.23
C LEU A 32 12.90 13.98 20.01
N LEU A 33 13.11 15.29 20.03
CA LEU A 33 13.67 15.99 18.88
C LEU A 33 15.14 15.62 18.61
N GLU A 34 15.90 15.29 19.65
CA GLU A 34 17.24 14.74 19.50
C GLU A 34 17.22 13.34 18.90
N ARG A 35 16.30 12.49 19.37
CA ARG A 35 16.11 11.13 18.87
C ARG A 35 15.64 11.09 17.42
N LEU A 36 14.63 11.86 17.04
CA LEU A 36 14.06 11.87 15.69
C LEU A 36 14.78 12.78 14.71
N GLY A 37 15.60 13.70 15.20
CA GLY A 37 16.36 14.64 14.37
C GLY A 37 17.12 13.99 13.20
N PRO A 38 17.80 12.83 13.39
CA PRO A 38 18.47 12.12 12.30
C PRO A 38 17.54 11.69 11.17
N LEU A 39 16.26 11.42 11.45
CA LEU A 39 15.28 11.09 10.41
C LEU A 39 14.85 12.31 9.59
N TYR A 40 14.80 13.50 10.20
CA TYR A 40 14.32 14.71 9.53
C TYR A 40 15.40 15.47 8.74
N ARG A 41 16.66 15.48 9.22
CA ARG A 41 17.73 16.29 8.61
C ARG A 41 18.03 15.97 7.15
N PRO A 42 17.99 14.70 6.69
CA PRO A 42 18.31 14.38 5.31
C PRO A 42 17.30 14.88 4.28
N VAL A 43 16.05 15.14 4.67
CA VAL A 43 14.99 15.52 3.73
C VAL A 43 14.85 17.04 3.59
N ASP A 44 14.53 17.49 2.38
CA ASP A 44 14.30 18.89 2.02
C ASP A 44 12.81 19.23 1.83
N GLY A 45 11.97 18.20 1.77
CA GLY A 45 10.54 18.34 1.72
C GLY A 45 9.91 18.68 3.08
N ARG A 46 8.59 18.50 3.18
CA ARG A 46 7.87 18.73 4.44
C ARG A 46 8.32 17.73 5.51
N ARG A 47 8.45 18.24 6.72
CA ARG A 47 8.75 17.46 7.92
C ARG A 47 7.60 17.60 8.87
N GLY A 48 7.06 16.50 9.36
CA GLY A 48 5.90 16.57 10.22
C GLY A 48 5.88 15.53 11.32
N LEU A 49 5.22 15.91 12.43
CA LEU A 49 4.91 15.04 13.54
C LEU A 49 3.40 15.01 13.71
N ILE A 50 2.82 13.83 13.67
CA ILE A 50 1.39 13.60 13.83
C ILE A 50 1.14 12.95 15.18
N PHE A 51 0.32 13.60 15.98
CA PHE A 51 -0.10 13.07 17.27
C PHE A 51 -1.38 12.25 17.15
N ASN A 52 -1.29 11.04 17.62
CA ASN A 52 -2.47 10.29 17.98
C ASN A 52 -2.95 10.79 19.36
N VAL A 53 -4.14 11.36 19.39
CA VAL A 53 -4.72 12.01 20.56
C VAL A 53 -5.89 11.21 21.13
N GLY A 54 -5.77 9.90 21.19
CA GLY A 54 -6.83 9.00 21.61
C GLY A 54 -7.72 8.54 20.45
N TRP A 55 -7.33 8.82 19.20
CA TRP A 55 -7.97 8.46 17.94
C TRP A 55 -9.33 9.11 17.67
N LEU A 56 -9.99 9.64 18.66
CA LEU A 56 -11.35 10.16 18.56
C LEU A 56 -11.36 11.61 18.10
N ILE A 57 -12.48 12.01 17.53
CA ILE A 57 -12.70 13.36 17.03
C ILE A 57 -13.01 14.37 18.16
N ASP A 58 -13.17 13.89 19.40
CA ASP A 58 -13.62 14.66 20.56
C ASP A 58 -12.76 15.91 20.80
N LEU A 59 -11.44 15.83 20.56
CA LEU A 59 -10.56 17.01 20.65
C LEU A 59 -11.06 18.20 19.81
N VAL A 60 -11.79 17.95 18.76
CA VAL A 60 -12.33 18.98 17.85
C VAL A 60 -13.81 19.22 18.13
N THR A 61 -14.61 18.17 18.24
CA THR A 61 -16.04 18.27 18.38
C THR A 61 -16.46 18.83 19.75
N GLU A 62 -15.69 18.52 20.81
CA GLU A 62 -15.96 19.02 22.16
C GLU A 62 -15.40 20.41 22.47
N TRP A 63 -14.72 21.05 21.52
CA TRP A 63 -14.14 22.37 21.70
C TRP A 63 -15.21 23.46 21.87
N THR A 64 -15.21 24.14 23.02
CA THR A 64 -16.16 25.23 23.34
C THR A 64 -15.62 26.65 23.10
N GLY A 65 -14.39 26.79 22.64
CA GLY A 65 -13.74 28.09 22.47
C GLY A 65 -13.05 28.61 23.73
N ARG A 66 -13.09 27.88 24.84
CA ARG A 66 -12.50 28.28 26.11
C ARG A 66 -11.13 27.65 26.31
N ALA A 67 -10.13 28.49 26.49
CA ALA A 67 -8.75 28.05 26.70
C ALA A 67 -8.57 27.17 27.94
N ASP A 68 -9.34 27.45 29.01
CA ASP A 68 -9.32 26.75 30.28
C ASP A 68 -10.20 25.49 30.31
N GLN A 69 -10.83 25.12 29.20
CA GLN A 69 -11.62 23.90 29.09
C GLN A 69 -10.69 22.68 29.24
N PRO A 70 -11.06 21.68 30.06
CA PRO A 70 -10.34 20.41 30.10
C PRO A 70 -10.37 19.70 28.76
N LEU A 71 -9.27 19.00 28.41
CA LEU A 71 -9.19 18.20 27.21
C LEU A 71 -10.11 16.96 27.33
N PRO A 72 -10.90 16.65 26.28
CA PRO A 72 -11.79 15.48 26.25
C PRO A 72 -11.02 14.20 25.90
N LEU A 73 -10.02 13.87 26.74
CA LEU A 73 -9.15 12.72 26.50
C LEU A 73 -9.43 11.64 27.55
N HIS A 74 -10.44 10.83 27.29
CA HIS A 74 -10.95 9.84 28.24
C HIS A 74 -10.34 8.44 28.09
N SER A 75 -9.43 8.25 27.14
CA SER A 75 -8.73 6.98 26.99
C SER A 75 -7.78 6.73 28.16
N ARG A 76 -7.67 5.49 28.62
CA ARG A 76 -6.65 5.10 29.61
C ARG A 76 -5.25 5.53 29.22
N ARG A 77 -4.97 5.60 27.92
CA ARG A 77 -3.67 5.99 27.38
C ARG A 77 -3.43 7.49 27.42
N THR A 78 -4.46 8.30 27.50
CA THR A 78 -4.34 9.75 27.69
C THR A 78 -4.47 10.17 29.13
N ALA A 79 -4.51 9.24 30.08
CA ALA A 79 -4.70 9.51 31.51
C ALA A 79 -3.70 10.52 32.08
N GLY A 80 -2.48 10.59 31.57
CA GLY A 80 -1.48 11.60 31.95
C GLY A 80 -1.88 13.03 31.60
N TRP A 81 -2.84 13.22 30.70
CA TRP A 81 -3.37 14.51 30.27
C TRP A 81 -4.73 14.83 30.92
N LEU A 82 -5.25 13.97 31.79
CA LEU A 82 -6.47 14.23 32.52
C LEU A 82 -6.34 15.53 33.34
N GLY A 83 -7.31 16.42 33.17
CA GLY A 83 -7.32 17.73 33.84
C GLY A 83 -6.43 18.79 33.18
N GLN A 84 -5.65 18.45 32.15
CA GLN A 84 -4.98 19.43 31.30
C GLN A 84 -6.01 20.14 30.42
N THR A 85 -5.71 21.39 30.05
CA THR A 85 -6.60 22.26 29.28
C THR A 85 -6.16 22.41 27.84
N TYR A 86 -7.01 22.97 27.00
CA TYR A 86 -6.61 23.34 25.62
C TYR A 86 -5.46 24.35 25.60
N ASP A 87 -5.34 25.21 26.61
CA ASP A 87 -4.21 26.14 26.72
C ASP A 87 -2.91 25.42 27.05
N ASP A 88 -2.95 24.39 27.89
CA ASP A 88 -1.79 23.54 28.18
C ASP A 88 -1.32 22.81 26.92
N LEU A 89 -2.25 22.25 26.17
CA LEU A 89 -1.92 21.60 24.89
C LEU A 89 -1.35 22.61 23.88
N ARG A 90 -1.95 23.79 23.74
CA ARG A 90 -1.44 24.86 22.88
C ARG A 90 -0.01 25.26 23.29
N ALA A 91 0.23 25.46 24.57
CA ALA A 91 1.54 25.81 25.10
C ALA A 91 2.58 24.71 24.82
N PHE A 92 2.21 23.44 24.97
CA PHE A 92 3.05 22.31 24.62
C PHE A 92 3.43 22.32 23.13
N LEU A 93 2.44 22.41 22.22
CA LEU A 93 2.68 22.42 20.78
C LEU A 93 3.57 23.60 20.35
N ALA A 94 3.36 24.79 20.93
CA ALA A 94 4.20 25.97 20.67
C ALA A 94 5.65 25.77 21.15
N ARG A 95 5.85 25.15 22.32
CA ARG A 95 7.19 24.79 22.83
C ARG A 95 7.88 23.79 21.91
N LEU A 96 7.17 22.77 21.47
CA LEU A 96 7.69 21.75 20.56
C LEU A 96 8.19 22.37 19.25
N LYS A 97 7.39 23.21 18.59
CA LYS A 97 7.78 23.96 17.39
C LYS A 97 9.02 24.83 17.61
N LYS A 98 9.04 25.57 18.72
CA LYS A 98 10.17 26.43 19.11
C LYS A 98 11.46 25.63 19.32
N GLN A 99 11.37 24.47 19.97
CA GLN A 99 12.53 23.61 20.21
C GLN A 99 13.00 22.90 18.93
N ALA A 100 12.10 22.54 18.01
CA ALA A 100 12.44 22.00 16.71
C ALA A 100 13.23 23.01 15.86
N ALA A 101 12.76 24.27 15.80
CA ALA A 101 13.46 25.34 15.10
C ALA A 101 14.88 25.59 15.64
N ARG A 102 15.07 25.50 16.97
CA ARG A 102 16.39 25.65 17.61
C ARG A 102 17.36 24.50 17.30
N ARG A 103 16.86 23.34 16.85
CA ARG A 103 17.66 22.16 16.53
C ARG A 103 17.87 21.94 15.03
N ASP A 104 17.63 22.98 14.25
CA ASP A 104 17.76 22.96 12.78
C ASP A 104 16.88 21.90 12.10
N LEU A 105 15.71 21.63 12.70
CA LEU A 105 14.69 20.80 12.07
C LEU A 105 13.75 21.61 11.17
N GLY A 106 13.99 22.93 11.08
CA GLY A 106 13.24 23.83 10.21
C GLY A 106 11.81 24.06 10.71
N ASP A 107 10.90 24.23 9.76
CA ASP A 107 9.45 24.41 10.00
C ASP A 107 8.79 23.04 10.16
N LEU A 108 9.00 22.41 11.35
CA LEU A 108 8.36 21.16 11.70
C LEU A 108 6.85 21.36 11.80
N LYS A 109 6.09 20.71 10.91
CA LYS A 109 4.64 20.71 10.94
C LYS A 109 4.11 19.79 12.01
N ILE A 110 3.09 20.23 12.75
CA ILE A 110 2.47 19.43 13.80
C ILE A 110 1.00 19.23 13.47
N GLY A 111 0.56 17.99 13.48
CA GLY A 111 -0.80 17.60 13.20
C GLY A 111 -1.37 16.61 14.19
N VAL A 112 -2.63 16.26 13.96
CA VAL A 112 -3.37 15.26 14.70
C VAL A 112 -4.00 14.26 13.75
N LEU A 113 -4.19 13.03 14.24
CA LEU A 113 -4.85 11.94 13.53
C LEU A 113 -6.14 11.58 14.25
N PHE A 114 -7.21 11.43 13.48
CA PHE A 114 -8.51 10.98 13.95
C PHE A 114 -9.01 9.78 13.16
N VAL A 115 -9.71 8.90 13.88
CA VAL A 115 -10.55 7.85 13.31
C VAL A 115 -12.03 8.19 13.52
N ASN A 116 -12.90 7.52 12.80
CA ASN A 116 -14.35 7.77 12.83
C ASN A 116 -15.12 6.86 13.78
N TRP A 117 -14.47 6.29 14.78
CA TRP A 117 -15.13 5.35 15.68
C TRP A 117 -15.88 6.06 16.82
N GLY A 118 -16.92 5.37 17.33
CA GLY A 118 -17.56 5.72 18.61
C GLY A 118 -16.88 5.02 19.78
N HIS A 119 -17.67 4.66 20.82
CA HIS A 119 -17.13 3.87 21.95
C HIS A 119 -16.55 2.55 21.47
N VAL A 120 -15.42 2.20 22.01
CA VAL A 120 -14.76 0.92 21.75
C VAL A 120 -14.22 0.34 23.04
N VAL A 121 -14.61 -0.90 23.32
CA VAL A 121 -14.06 -1.70 24.41
C VAL A 121 -13.34 -2.90 23.78
N TRP A 122 -12.04 -2.97 23.99
CA TRP A 122 -11.23 -4.05 23.48
C TRP A 122 -10.92 -5.09 24.55
N PRO A 123 -10.89 -6.38 24.20
CA PRO A 123 -10.25 -7.37 25.06
C PRO A 123 -8.82 -6.96 25.39
N PRO A 124 -8.41 -6.97 26.68
CA PRO A 124 -7.09 -6.44 27.10
C PRO A 124 -5.88 -7.17 26.51
N ASP A 125 -6.06 -8.39 26.02
CA ASP A 125 -5.06 -9.23 25.34
C ASP A 125 -4.86 -8.85 23.86
N ILE A 126 -5.85 -8.19 23.26
CA ILE A 126 -5.80 -7.71 21.87
C ILE A 126 -5.28 -6.28 21.82
N LYS A 127 -5.91 -5.39 22.59
CA LYS A 127 -5.52 -3.98 22.69
C LYS A 127 -5.55 -3.50 24.14
N ILE A 128 -4.67 -2.59 24.49
CA ILE A 128 -4.48 -2.16 25.88
C ILE A 128 -5.32 -0.95 26.26
N TYR A 129 -6.31 -0.56 25.45
CA TYR A 129 -7.10 0.65 25.70
C TYR A 129 -8.55 0.50 25.24
N ASP A 130 -9.39 1.27 25.90
CA ASP A 130 -10.76 1.51 25.51
C ASP A 130 -10.88 2.96 25.04
N PHE A 131 -11.83 3.21 24.14
CA PHE A 131 -12.20 4.55 23.71
C PHE A 131 -13.54 4.90 24.32
N ASP A 132 -13.60 6.08 24.92
CA ASP A 132 -14.79 6.66 25.48
C ASP A 132 -15.00 8.04 24.86
N SER A 133 -16.13 8.28 24.24
CA SER A 133 -16.39 9.46 23.42
C SER A 133 -17.63 10.20 23.90
N ASP A 134 -17.44 11.38 24.47
CA ASP A 134 -18.54 12.28 24.86
C ASP A 134 -19.36 12.72 23.62
N TRP A 135 -18.69 12.83 22.47
CA TRP A 135 -19.34 13.13 21.21
C TRP A 135 -20.30 12.01 20.78
N TYR A 136 -19.85 10.75 20.86
CA TYR A 136 -20.70 9.60 20.53
C TYR A 136 -21.92 9.52 21.44
N ASP A 137 -21.75 9.78 22.73
CA ASP A 137 -22.87 9.79 23.68
C ASP A 137 -23.91 10.85 23.35
N ARG A 138 -23.47 12.01 22.85
CA ARG A 138 -24.36 13.11 22.51
C ARG A 138 -25.01 12.95 21.16
N HIS A 139 -24.27 12.38 20.17
CA HIS A 139 -24.72 12.26 18.79
C HIS A 139 -24.59 10.82 18.24
N PRO A 140 -25.22 9.83 18.88
CA PRO A 140 -25.19 8.46 18.39
C PRO A 140 -25.83 8.32 16.98
N GLU A 141 -26.74 9.24 16.61
CA GLU A 141 -27.36 9.28 15.27
C GLU A 141 -26.37 9.57 14.15
N ALA A 142 -25.24 10.20 14.45
CA ALA A 142 -24.17 10.44 13.49
C ALA A 142 -23.48 9.14 13.07
N TYR A 143 -23.65 8.09 13.84
CA TYR A 143 -23.03 6.79 13.62
C TYR A 143 -24.00 5.82 12.97
N GLY A 144 -23.49 4.94 12.17
CA GLY A 144 -24.23 3.87 11.55
C GLY A 144 -24.02 2.53 12.26
N PRO A 145 -24.71 1.50 11.79
CA PRO A 145 -24.43 0.15 12.26
C PRO A 145 -22.95 -0.17 12.03
N ALA A 146 -22.37 -0.86 13.00
CA ALA A 146 -21.00 -1.29 12.95
C ALA A 146 -20.70 -2.08 11.67
N HIS A 147 -19.83 -1.58 10.85
CA HIS A 147 -19.34 -2.25 9.65
C HIS A 147 -17.96 -2.86 9.84
N SER A 148 -17.36 -2.73 11.02
CA SER A 148 -16.11 -3.38 11.34
C SER A 148 -16.36 -4.79 11.90
N PHE A 149 -15.41 -5.70 11.70
CA PHE A 149 -15.44 -7.05 12.25
C PHE A 149 -15.46 -7.09 13.78
N ILE A 150 -15.18 -5.99 14.45
CA ILE A 150 -15.18 -5.83 15.91
C ILE A 150 -16.44 -5.14 16.44
N GLY A 151 -17.40 -4.87 15.57
CA GLY A 151 -18.69 -4.31 15.99
C GLY A 151 -18.64 -2.84 16.43
N MET A 152 -17.61 -2.10 16.05
CA MET A 152 -17.48 -0.67 16.38
C MET A 152 -18.48 0.18 15.59
N PRO A 153 -19.21 1.10 16.24
CA PRO A 153 -20.02 2.09 15.55
C PRO A 153 -19.12 3.04 14.76
N GLU A 154 -19.47 3.28 13.51
CA GLU A 154 -18.74 4.16 12.60
C GLU A 154 -19.53 5.43 12.30
N LEU A 155 -18.82 6.55 12.34
CA LEU A 155 -19.39 7.84 11.98
C LEU A 155 -19.57 7.93 10.46
N TYR A 156 -20.74 8.40 10.04
CA TYR A 156 -21.06 8.67 8.65
C TYR A 156 -21.04 10.17 8.34
N PRO A 157 -20.10 10.67 7.52
CA PRO A 157 -19.95 12.11 7.27
C PRO A 157 -21.22 12.81 6.77
N GLY A 158 -22.06 12.11 6.01
CA GLY A 158 -23.32 12.66 5.46
C GLY A 158 -24.51 12.72 6.44
N ARG A 159 -24.34 12.32 7.70
CA ARG A 159 -25.45 12.30 8.67
C ARG A 159 -25.82 13.71 9.13
N ALA A 160 -27.13 13.87 9.37
CA ALA A 160 -27.69 15.02 10.06
C ALA A 160 -27.74 14.77 11.55
N LEU A 161 -27.41 15.79 12.35
CA LEU A 161 -27.38 15.74 13.80
C LEU A 161 -28.73 16.10 14.39
N HIS A 162 -29.05 15.51 15.52
CA HIS A 162 -30.15 15.96 16.37
C HIS A 162 -29.78 17.25 17.07
N ALA A 163 -30.81 18.01 17.48
CA ALA A 163 -30.59 19.23 18.22
C ALA A 163 -30.02 18.95 19.60
N ASP A 164 -29.05 19.75 20.02
CA ASP A 164 -28.51 19.77 21.37
C ASP A 164 -28.29 21.19 21.87
N SER A 165 -27.88 21.35 23.13
CA SER A 165 -27.57 22.63 23.76
C SER A 165 -26.10 22.74 24.17
N TYR A 166 -25.22 21.89 23.66
CA TYR A 166 -23.79 21.95 24.01
C TYR A 166 -23.14 23.21 23.42
N PRO A 167 -22.36 23.97 24.20
CA PRO A 167 -21.85 25.28 23.78
C PRO A 167 -20.59 25.13 22.89
N TYR A 168 -20.74 24.66 21.68
CA TYR A 168 -19.64 24.56 20.72
C TYR A 168 -19.00 25.93 20.44
N ALA A 169 -17.71 25.97 20.23
CA ALA A 169 -17.00 27.23 19.93
C ALA A 169 -17.62 28.00 18.74
N THR A 170 -18.13 27.26 17.78
CA THR A 170 -18.75 27.84 16.56
C THR A 170 -20.27 27.91 16.62
N ARG A 171 -20.90 27.32 17.63
CA ARG A 171 -22.34 27.30 17.88
C ARG A 171 -22.62 27.34 19.37
N PRO A 172 -22.51 28.52 20.02
CA PRO A 172 -22.63 28.64 21.49
C PRO A 172 -23.98 28.19 22.06
N ASP A 173 -25.03 28.23 21.25
CA ASP A 173 -26.39 27.81 21.61
C ASP A 173 -26.68 26.34 21.29
N GLY A 174 -25.65 25.56 20.89
CA GLY A 174 -25.80 24.19 20.45
C GLY A 174 -26.10 24.05 18.96
N VAL A 175 -26.36 22.83 18.51
CA VAL A 175 -26.74 22.52 17.12
C VAL A 175 -28.26 22.46 16.99
N ARG A 176 -28.76 22.82 15.81
CA ARG A 176 -30.17 22.68 15.44
C ARG A 176 -30.41 21.31 14.84
N GLU A 177 -31.65 20.81 14.99
CA GLU A 177 -32.13 19.61 14.33
C GLU A 177 -31.83 19.66 12.83
N GLY A 178 -31.22 18.58 12.30
CA GLY A 178 -30.88 18.45 10.89
C GLY A 178 -29.58 19.13 10.48
N THR A 179 -28.77 19.67 11.42
CA THR A 179 -27.45 20.22 11.10
C THR A 179 -26.56 19.11 10.53
N PRO A 180 -25.97 19.27 9.32
CA PRO A 180 -25.04 18.28 8.80
C PRO A 180 -23.78 18.14 9.67
N PHE A 181 -23.39 16.92 10.00
CA PHE A 181 -22.15 16.65 10.78
C PHE A 181 -20.95 17.37 10.16
N VAL A 182 -20.78 17.26 8.83
CA VAL A 182 -19.65 17.87 8.11
C VAL A 182 -19.52 19.37 8.37
N GLU A 183 -20.66 20.09 8.45
CA GLU A 183 -20.64 21.54 8.68
C GLU A 183 -20.14 21.87 10.10
N LEU A 184 -20.62 21.14 11.10
CA LEU A 184 -20.19 21.33 12.47
C LEU A 184 -18.73 20.96 12.64
N PHE A 185 -18.34 19.77 12.20
CA PHE A 185 -16.97 19.28 12.32
C PHE A 185 -15.96 20.21 11.66
N ALA A 186 -16.22 20.64 10.42
CA ALA A 186 -15.35 21.56 9.72
C ALA A 186 -15.22 22.92 10.42
N ALA A 187 -16.34 23.48 10.90
CA ALA A 187 -16.31 24.73 11.64
C ALA A 187 -15.52 24.62 12.95
N GLN A 188 -15.75 23.54 13.71
CA GLN A 188 -15.03 23.23 14.96
C GLN A 188 -13.54 22.99 14.68
N TRP A 189 -13.18 22.21 13.64
CA TRP A 189 -11.80 22.05 13.18
C TRP A 189 -11.15 23.40 12.89
N GLY A 190 -11.80 24.26 12.11
CA GLY A 190 -11.28 25.58 11.80
C GLY A 190 -11.04 26.44 13.04
N SER A 191 -11.87 26.33 14.07
CA SER A 191 -11.69 27.03 15.35
C SER A 191 -10.59 26.41 16.21
N ALA A 192 -10.67 25.11 16.49
CA ALA A 192 -9.75 24.40 17.36
C ALA A 192 -8.32 24.38 16.79
N SER A 193 -8.16 24.09 15.49
CA SER A 193 -6.84 24.01 14.86
C SER A 193 -6.10 25.35 14.86
N ARG A 194 -6.81 26.46 14.62
CA ARG A 194 -6.20 27.80 14.74
C ARG A 194 -5.81 28.14 16.16
N PHE A 195 -6.65 27.80 17.15
CA PHE A 195 -6.33 28.04 18.55
C PHE A 195 -5.11 27.23 18.99
N LEU A 196 -5.07 25.95 18.67
CA LEU A 196 -3.98 25.04 19.03
C LEU A 196 -2.71 25.27 18.18
N GLY A 197 -2.81 25.94 17.03
CA GLY A 197 -1.71 26.11 16.10
C GLY A 197 -1.33 24.83 15.36
N LEU A 198 -2.31 23.98 15.02
CA LEU A 198 -2.12 22.76 14.26
C LEU A 198 -1.90 23.07 12.77
N ASP A 199 -0.93 22.39 12.17
CA ASP A 199 -0.55 22.56 10.76
C ASP A 199 -1.12 21.44 9.87
N ALA A 200 -1.54 20.31 10.45
CA ALA A 200 -2.00 19.17 9.67
C ALA A 200 -3.15 18.42 10.36
N LEU A 201 -4.00 17.82 9.54
CA LEU A 201 -5.06 16.91 9.94
C LEU A 201 -4.94 15.64 9.12
N VAL A 202 -4.94 14.49 9.78
CA VAL A 202 -5.04 13.17 9.17
C VAL A 202 -6.39 12.58 9.51
N LEU A 203 -7.18 12.26 8.50
CA LEU A 203 -8.45 11.54 8.62
C LEU A 203 -8.27 10.11 8.13
N ARG A 204 -8.50 9.16 9.02
CA ARG A 204 -8.21 7.75 8.83
C ARG A 204 -9.47 6.90 8.86
N ASP A 205 -9.37 5.69 8.35
CA ASP A 205 -10.38 4.63 8.38
C ASP A 205 -11.71 5.08 7.75
N GLY A 206 -12.83 4.97 8.42
CA GLY A 206 -14.13 5.23 7.87
C GLY A 206 -14.40 6.68 7.43
N PHE A 207 -13.53 7.64 7.69
CA PHE A 207 -13.59 8.94 7.02
C PHE A 207 -13.31 8.85 5.52
N MET A 208 -12.66 7.76 5.09
CA MET A 208 -12.37 7.48 3.69
C MET A 208 -13.39 6.54 3.04
N GLY A 209 -14.42 6.17 3.75
CA GLY A 209 -15.46 5.24 3.35
C GLY A 209 -15.79 4.25 4.46
N PRO A 210 -16.91 3.52 4.37
CA PRO A 210 -17.25 2.51 5.36
C PRO A 210 -16.14 1.46 5.41
N MET A 211 -15.77 1.02 6.60
CA MET A 211 -14.76 -0.02 6.73
C MET A 211 -15.24 -1.30 6.07
N ILE A 212 -14.51 -1.76 5.09
CA ILE A 212 -14.92 -2.84 4.18
C ILE A 212 -14.80 -4.24 4.77
N TYR A 213 -14.31 -4.40 5.99
CA TYR A 213 -14.18 -5.70 6.64
C TYR A 213 -15.43 -6.54 6.60
N THR A 214 -16.59 -5.89 6.65
CA THR A 214 -17.87 -6.58 6.64
C THR A 214 -18.43 -6.79 5.25
N ARG A 215 -17.94 -6.06 4.26
CA ARG A 215 -18.46 -6.14 2.89
C ARG A 215 -17.53 -6.88 1.95
N THR A 216 -16.23 -6.69 2.07
CA THR A 216 -15.27 -7.17 1.07
C THR A 216 -13.90 -7.51 1.64
N GLY A 217 -13.72 -7.38 2.94
CA GLY A 217 -12.49 -7.75 3.60
C GLY A 217 -12.23 -9.25 3.53
N PRO A 218 -11.11 -9.71 4.07
CA PRO A 218 -10.73 -11.13 4.06
C PRO A 218 -11.78 -12.03 4.73
N PHE A 219 -12.79 -11.46 5.31
CA PHE A 219 -13.81 -12.11 6.11
C PHE A 219 -15.20 -12.08 5.50
N GLY A 220 -15.41 -11.41 4.37
CA GLY A 220 -16.72 -11.35 3.75
C GLY A 220 -16.67 -11.01 2.26
N HIS A 221 -17.06 -11.94 1.42
CA HIS A 221 -17.35 -11.70 0.02
C HIS A 221 -18.79 -11.23 -0.12
N THR A 222 -19.04 -9.99 0.22
CA THR A 222 -20.33 -9.38 -0.10
C THR A 222 -20.26 -8.74 -1.48
N ALA A 223 -21.39 -8.72 -2.17
CA ALA A 223 -21.50 -7.96 -3.40
C ALA A 223 -21.09 -6.50 -3.17
N PRO A 224 -20.52 -5.82 -4.17
CA PRO A 224 -20.28 -4.38 -4.10
C PRO A 224 -21.55 -3.65 -3.66
N PRO A 225 -21.42 -2.52 -2.95
CA PRO A 225 -22.56 -1.68 -2.62
C PRO A 225 -23.32 -1.21 -3.85
N ASP A 226 -24.60 -0.85 -3.66
CA ASP A 226 -25.37 -0.21 -4.70
C ASP A 226 -24.63 1.02 -5.26
N PRO A 227 -24.57 1.21 -6.59
CA PRO A 227 -23.91 2.37 -7.19
C PRO A 227 -24.42 3.72 -6.67
N ALA A 228 -25.67 3.82 -6.23
CA ALA A 228 -26.17 5.02 -5.59
C ALA A 228 -25.57 5.24 -4.20
N GLU A 229 -25.30 4.17 -3.46
CA GLU A 229 -24.59 4.24 -2.18
C GLU A 229 -23.14 4.68 -2.38
N VAL A 230 -22.46 4.14 -3.36
CA VAL A 230 -21.08 4.56 -3.73
C VAL A 230 -21.05 6.04 -4.08
N ARG A 231 -21.98 6.53 -4.89
CA ARG A 231 -22.07 7.97 -5.23
C ARG A 231 -22.30 8.82 -3.98
N ARG A 232 -23.25 8.43 -3.13
CA ARG A 232 -23.55 9.16 -1.89
C ARG A 232 -22.32 9.26 -0.98
N TRP A 233 -21.63 8.14 -0.74
CA TRP A 233 -20.41 8.13 0.08
C TRP A 233 -19.30 8.97 -0.53
N THR A 234 -19.09 8.84 -1.84
CA THR A 234 -18.11 9.66 -2.56
C THR A 234 -18.39 11.16 -2.39
N ASP A 235 -19.65 11.57 -2.53
CA ASP A 235 -20.05 12.98 -2.38
C ASP A 235 -19.92 13.46 -0.93
N ASP A 236 -20.25 12.63 0.05
CA ASP A 236 -20.12 12.97 1.47
C ASP A 236 -18.64 13.10 1.89
N VAL A 237 -17.78 12.19 1.44
CA VAL A 237 -16.33 12.27 1.68
C VAL A 237 -15.72 13.51 1.00
N ARG A 238 -16.07 13.78 -0.25
CA ARG A 238 -15.66 15.02 -0.96
C ARG A 238 -16.08 16.28 -0.21
N ARG A 239 -17.34 16.32 0.26
CA ARG A 239 -17.87 17.44 1.04
C ARG A 239 -17.10 17.62 2.35
N LEU A 240 -16.78 16.51 3.05
CA LEU A 240 -16.02 16.56 4.29
C LEU A 240 -14.63 17.19 4.07
N PHE A 241 -13.85 16.64 3.14
CA PHE A 241 -12.50 17.14 2.88
C PHE A 241 -12.49 18.59 2.41
N ARG A 242 -13.43 18.97 1.55
CA ARG A 242 -13.58 20.37 1.09
C ARG A 242 -13.92 21.30 2.24
N ALA A 243 -14.92 20.96 3.07
CA ALA A 243 -15.33 21.78 4.18
C ALA A 243 -14.19 21.96 5.22
N VAL A 244 -13.47 20.88 5.53
CA VAL A 244 -12.31 20.91 6.43
C VAL A 244 -11.19 21.80 5.86
N LYS A 245 -10.89 21.68 4.57
CA LYS A 245 -9.88 22.49 3.89
C LYS A 245 -10.27 23.97 3.85
N ASP A 246 -11.54 24.27 3.56
CA ASP A 246 -12.05 25.65 3.51
C ASP A 246 -12.05 26.31 4.88
N ALA A 247 -12.33 25.53 5.94
CA ALA A 247 -12.32 26.02 7.31
C ALA A 247 -10.94 26.43 7.83
N ASN A 248 -9.87 25.77 7.35
CA ASN A 248 -8.47 26.14 7.60
C ASN A 248 -7.60 25.88 6.36
N PRO A 249 -7.58 26.79 5.37
CA PRO A 249 -6.84 26.60 4.11
C PRO A 249 -5.32 26.45 4.29
N GLY A 250 -4.78 26.96 5.40
CA GLY A 250 -3.35 26.84 5.73
C GLY A 250 -2.95 25.45 6.24
N ALA A 251 -3.89 24.66 6.71
CA ALA A 251 -3.60 23.33 7.20
C ALA A 251 -3.41 22.33 6.04
N ILE A 252 -2.54 21.36 6.26
CA ILE A 252 -2.32 20.22 5.39
C ILE A 252 -3.37 19.18 5.75
N VAL A 253 -4.25 18.85 4.81
CA VAL A 253 -5.30 17.85 4.99
C VAL A 253 -4.89 16.56 4.30
N MET A 254 -4.82 15.48 5.06
CA MET A 254 -4.38 14.18 4.60
C MET A 254 -5.47 13.13 4.74
N GLY A 255 -5.69 12.38 3.68
CA GLY A 255 -6.44 11.13 3.75
C GLY A 255 -5.49 9.98 4.05
N TYR A 256 -5.93 9.05 4.88
CA TYR A 256 -5.16 7.87 5.25
C TYR A 256 -6.00 6.64 4.93
N SER A 257 -5.55 5.82 3.97
CA SER A 257 -6.25 4.58 3.66
C SER A 257 -6.20 3.63 4.86
N SER A 258 -7.25 2.90 5.12
CA SER A 258 -7.09 1.70 5.93
C SER A 258 -6.61 0.57 5.03
N ALA A 259 -5.91 -0.42 5.59
CA ALA A 259 -5.47 -1.62 4.85
C ALA A 259 -6.65 -2.34 4.16
N VAL A 260 -7.84 -2.00 4.53
CA VAL A 260 -9.10 -2.60 4.12
C VAL A 260 -9.89 -1.73 3.16
N SER A 261 -9.71 -0.41 3.22
CA SER A 261 -10.26 0.56 2.25
C SER A 261 -9.31 0.84 1.09
N ALA A 262 -8.10 0.32 1.16
CA ALA A 262 -7.07 0.45 0.16
C ALA A 262 -7.24 -0.56 -0.98
N VAL A 263 -8.41 -0.59 -1.61
CA VAL A 263 -8.66 -1.46 -2.74
C VAL A 263 -8.74 -0.66 -4.03
N ALA A 264 -8.15 -1.18 -5.08
CA ALA A 264 -8.19 -0.55 -6.38
C ALA A 264 -9.60 -0.55 -7.00
N ASP A 265 -10.44 -1.50 -6.61
CA ASP A 265 -11.86 -1.47 -6.95
C ASP A 265 -12.64 -0.57 -5.99
N TRP A 266 -12.76 0.71 -6.35
CA TRP A 266 -13.46 1.72 -5.56
C TRP A 266 -14.96 1.41 -5.31
N ARG A 267 -15.60 0.56 -6.12
CA ARG A 267 -16.99 0.14 -5.89
C ARG A 267 -17.09 -0.63 -4.57
N VAL A 268 -16.12 -1.46 -4.31
CA VAL A 268 -16.03 -2.29 -3.12
C VAL A 268 -15.69 -1.47 -1.89
N GLY A 269 -14.78 -0.50 -2.03
CA GLY A 269 -14.46 0.48 -1.00
C GLY A 269 -15.57 1.50 -0.76
N CYS A 270 -16.66 1.45 -1.55
CA CYS A 270 -17.81 2.35 -1.47
C CYS A 270 -17.50 3.84 -1.69
N VAL A 271 -16.30 4.21 -2.10
CA VAL A 271 -15.88 5.58 -2.39
C VAL A 271 -15.00 5.62 -3.63
N ASP A 272 -15.40 6.40 -4.63
CA ASP A 272 -14.56 6.67 -5.80
C ASP A 272 -13.37 7.56 -5.39
N PHE A 273 -12.32 6.92 -4.98
CA PHE A 273 -11.10 7.53 -4.49
C PHE A 273 -10.48 8.52 -5.49
N GLU A 274 -10.42 8.16 -6.77
CA GLU A 274 -9.87 9.04 -7.81
C GLU A 274 -10.64 10.36 -7.91
N SER A 275 -11.99 10.30 -7.82
CA SER A 275 -12.84 11.48 -7.80
C SER A 275 -12.64 12.33 -6.55
N VAL A 276 -12.44 11.72 -5.39
CA VAL A 276 -12.15 12.43 -4.12
C VAL A 276 -10.83 13.20 -4.23
N VAL A 277 -9.79 12.55 -4.73
CA VAL A 277 -8.49 13.20 -4.94
C VAL A 277 -8.57 14.31 -6.00
N ALA A 278 -9.33 14.08 -7.09
CA ALA A 278 -9.50 15.06 -8.16
C ALA A 278 -10.13 16.37 -7.69
N ASP A 279 -10.92 16.35 -6.63
CA ASP A 279 -11.50 17.52 -6.00
C ASP A 279 -10.46 18.50 -5.47
N GLY A 280 -9.29 17.99 -5.07
CA GLY A 280 -8.13 18.76 -4.63
C GLY A 280 -8.23 19.36 -3.26
N ALA A 281 -9.11 18.87 -2.41
CA ALA A 281 -9.20 19.22 -1.00
C ALA A 281 -8.22 18.40 -0.14
N ILE A 282 -7.72 17.29 -0.67
CA ILE A 282 -6.69 16.45 -0.02
C ILE A 282 -5.32 16.88 -0.52
N ASP A 283 -4.45 17.29 0.42
CA ASP A 283 -3.07 17.71 0.12
C ASP A 283 -2.11 16.53 0.04
N ALA A 284 -2.42 15.42 0.73
CA ALA A 284 -1.65 14.20 0.68
C ALA A 284 -2.51 12.97 0.97
N TRP A 285 -2.10 11.85 0.41
CA TRP A 285 -2.66 10.53 0.65
C TRP A 285 -1.60 9.62 1.26
N ILE A 286 -1.94 8.98 2.36
CA ILE A 286 -1.08 8.03 3.05
C ILE A 286 -1.63 6.63 2.79
N ASP A 287 -0.89 5.79 2.10
CA ASP A 287 -1.23 4.38 1.99
C ASP A 287 -0.75 3.61 3.21
N GLN A 288 -1.68 2.88 3.82
CA GLN A 288 -1.42 2.05 4.98
C GLN A 288 -0.67 0.78 4.60
N THR A 289 0.61 0.94 4.31
CA THR A 289 1.51 -0.14 3.94
C THR A 289 2.22 -0.69 5.19
N TRP A 290 1.47 -1.29 6.08
CA TRP A 290 1.96 -1.79 7.39
C TRP A 290 2.99 -2.91 7.34
N GLY A 291 3.54 -3.15 6.16
CA GLY A 291 4.65 -4.07 6.05
C GLY A 291 4.32 -5.52 6.38
N GLY A 292 3.07 -5.94 6.37
CA GLY A 292 2.70 -7.32 6.64
C GLY A 292 2.40 -7.65 8.10
N ALA A 293 2.70 -6.75 9.06
CA ALA A 293 2.45 -7.01 10.47
C ALA A 293 0.97 -7.35 10.75
N TRP A 294 0.06 -6.61 10.12
CA TRP A 294 -1.36 -6.89 10.18
C TRP A 294 -1.71 -8.28 9.65
N GLN A 295 -1.15 -8.63 8.51
CA GLN A 295 -1.42 -9.90 7.87
C GLN A 295 -0.87 -11.06 8.68
N ASP A 296 0.32 -10.91 9.24
CA ASP A 296 0.95 -11.93 10.08
C ASP A 296 0.14 -12.17 11.37
N TRP A 297 -0.32 -11.09 12.02
CA TRP A 297 -1.13 -11.19 13.22
C TRP A 297 -2.52 -11.80 12.99
N TRP A 298 -3.19 -11.41 11.89
CA TRP A 298 -4.52 -11.89 11.56
C TRP A 298 -4.51 -13.15 10.69
N HIS A 299 -3.41 -13.86 10.64
CA HIS A 299 -3.24 -15.05 9.78
C HIS A 299 -3.49 -14.75 8.29
N GLN A 300 -3.13 -13.54 7.86
CA GLN A 300 -3.21 -13.12 6.46
C GLN A 300 -1.83 -13.11 5.79
N GLU A 301 -0.92 -13.94 6.27
CA GLU A 301 0.46 -14.10 5.78
C GLU A 301 0.55 -14.30 4.27
N TRP A 302 -0.49 -14.86 3.71
CA TRP A 302 -0.62 -15.12 2.30
C TRP A 302 -0.77 -13.84 1.45
N LYS A 303 -1.30 -12.73 1.97
CA LYS A 303 -1.32 -11.44 1.28
C LYS A 303 0.08 -10.85 1.24
N GLY A 304 0.74 -10.82 2.38
CA GLY A 304 2.14 -10.41 2.51
C GLY A 304 2.46 -8.99 2.04
N TRP A 305 3.71 -8.70 2.07
CA TRP A 305 4.29 -7.38 1.77
C TRP A 305 4.14 -6.98 0.30
N THR A 306 4.13 -7.94 -0.60
CA THR A 306 3.96 -7.70 -2.04
C THR A 306 2.55 -7.25 -2.40
N PHE A 307 1.54 -7.67 -1.64
CA PHE A 307 0.18 -7.17 -1.79
C PHE A 307 0.11 -5.65 -1.53
N GLN A 308 0.76 -5.20 -0.48
CA GLN A 308 0.79 -3.77 -0.15
C GLN A 308 1.55 -2.95 -1.20
N LEU A 309 2.59 -3.51 -1.80
CA LEU A 309 3.24 -2.89 -2.95
C LEU A 309 2.29 -2.78 -4.15
N ALA A 310 1.46 -3.79 -4.38
CA ALA A 310 0.52 -3.78 -5.50
C ALA A 310 -0.52 -2.65 -5.38
N TYR A 311 -1.15 -2.48 -4.22
CA TYR A 311 -2.11 -1.39 -4.09
C TYR A 311 -1.44 0.00 -4.01
N LEU A 312 -0.24 0.11 -3.44
CA LEU A 312 0.55 1.36 -3.49
C LEU A 312 0.80 1.79 -4.94
N LEU A 313 1.14 0.85 -5.82
CA LEU A 313 1.31 1.10 -7.25
C LEU A 313 0.03 1.59 -7.91
N LEU A 314 -1.10 0.93 -7.64
CA LEU A 314 -2.38 1.26 -8.27
C LEU A 314 -2.97 2.57 -7.74
N HIS A 315 -2.88 2.84 -6.44
CA HIS A 315 -3.25 4.15 -5.87
C HIS A 315 -2.37 5.27 -6.43
N GLY A 316 -1.07 5.01 -6.59
CA GLY A 316 -0.17 5.94 -7.25
C GLY A 316 -0.64 6.34 -8.65
N VAL A 317 -1.14 5.38 -9.43
CA VAL A 317 -1.75 5.65 -10.75
C VAL A 317 -2.99 6.52 -10.63
N MET A 318 -3.90 6.21 -9.70
CA MET A 318 -5.14 6.98 -9.48
C MET A 318 -4.84 8.42 -9.07
N ILE A 319 -3.92 8.62 -8.11
CA ILE A 319 -3.52 9.95 -7.64
C ILE A 319 -2.92 10.79 -8.78
N ARG A 320 -2.06 10.17 -9.59
CA ARG A 320 -1.45 10.87 -10.75
C ARG A 320 -2.47 11.20 -11.83
N ALA A 321 -3.44 10.33 -12.07
CA ALA A 321 -4.51 10.55 -13.02
C ALA A 321 -5.48 11.65 -12.58
N ALA A 322 -5.82 11.68 -11.30
CA ALA A 322 -6.76 12.64 -10.74
C ALA A 322 -6.34 14.11 -10.92
N ASN A 323 -5.02 14.38 -10.95
CA ASN A 323 -4.49 15.74 -10.92
C ASN A 323 -3.35 16.04 -11.94
N PRO A 324 -3.54 15.78 -13.25
CA PRO A 324 -2.44 15.90 -14.22
C PRO A 324 -1.95 17.35 -14.43
N LYS A 325 -2.77 18.35 -14.12
CA LYS A 325 -2.50 19.77 -14.44
C LYS A 325 -2.43 20.72 -13.23
N ARG A 326 -2.57 20.21 -11.99
CA ARG A 326 -2.56 21.08 -10.81
C ARG A 326 -1.16 21.44 -10.35
N LYS A 327 -0.96 22.71 -9.96
CA LYS A 327 0.26 23.18 -9.31
C LYS A 327 0.51 22.54 -7.94
N THR A 328 -0.55 22.11 -7.27
CA THR A 328 -0.55 21.40 -5.99
C THR A 328 -1.25 20.06 -6.20
N ALA A 329 -0.53 19.09 -6.73
CA ALA A 329 -1.04 17.72 -6.79
C ALA A 329 -1.10 17.13 -5.39
N CYS A 330 -2.10 16.28 -5.13
CA CYS A 330 -2.11 15.43 -3.94
C CYS A 330 -0.79 14.65 -3.88
N ARG A 331 -0.08 14.74 -2.77
CA ARG A 331 1.15 13.98 -2.54
C ARG A 331 0.81 12.56 -2.14
N HIS A 332 1.67 11.64 -2.51
CA HIS A 332 1.50 10.22 -2.23
C HIS A 332 2.57 9.75 -1.26
N TYR A 333 2.16 9.20 -0.10
CA TYR A 333 3.07 8.66 0.91
C TYR A 333 2.80 7.18 1.12
N TYR A 334 3.86 6.41 1.28
CA TYR A 334 3.80 5.06 1.81
C TYR A 334 4.08 5.07 3.32
N LEU A 335 3.50 4.12 4.02
CA LEU A 335 3.72 3.96 5.44
C LEU A 335 4.82 2.93 5.69
N ILE A 336 5.68 3.23 6.65
CA ILE A 336 6.65 2.31 7.24
C ILE A 336 6.26 2.12 8.69
N GLU A 337 5.86 0.90 9.03
CA GLU A 337 5.59 0.54 10.41
C GLU A 337 6.87 0.11 11.11
N THR A 338 7.11 0.65 12.30
CA THR A 338 8.22 0.28 13.15
C THR A 338 7.76 -0.69 14.24
N TRP A 339 7.20 -0.20 15.31
CA TRP A 339 6.48 -0.97 16.33
C TRP A 339 5.18 -0.26 16.64
N ASP A 340 4.15 -1.00 17.05
CA ASP A 340 2.85 -0.39 17.26
C ASP A 340 2.75 0.16 18.70
N ALA A 341 2.28 1.41 18.83
CA ALA A 341 2.05 2.01 20.14
C ALA A 341 0.82 1.45 20.86
N TRP A 342 0.00 0.68 20.16
CA TRP A 342 -1.31 0.25 20.61
C TRP A 342 -1.51 -1.26 20.57
N GLU A 343 -0.86 -1.92 19.63
CA GLU A 343 -0.96 -3.34 19.38
C GLU A 343 0.38 -4.05 19.66
N PRO A 344 0.42 -5.38 19.76
CA PRO A 344 1.65 -6.10 20.10
C PRO A 344 2.61 -6.27 18.93
N TRP A 345 2.47 -5.47 17.87
CA TRP A 345 3.27 -5.63 16.67
C TRP A 345 4.58 -4.87 16.75
N ASP A 346 5.62 -5.57 16.36
CA ASP A 346 6.99 -5.08 16.37
C ASP A 346 7.71 -5.54 15.11
N THR A 347 7.37 -4.89 14.01
CA THR A 347 7.96 -5.21 12.70
C THR A 347 9.46 -4.92 12.67
N LEU A 348 9.87 -3.89 13.38
CA LEU A 348 11.25 -3.43 13.42
C LEU A 348 12.23 -4.47 13.98
N HIS A 349 11.85 -5.14 15.07
CA HIS A 349 12.71 -6.12 15.74
C HIS A 349 12.40 -7.56 15.33
N GLN A 350 11.15 -7.86 15.01
CA GLN A 350 10.73 -9.21 14.62
C GLN A 350 11.01 -9.54 13.16
N ALA A 351 10.94 -8.54 12.27
CA ALA A 351 11.11 -8.74 10.83
C ALA A 351 11.93 -7.62 10.13
N PRO A 352 13.13 -7.27 10.66
CA PRO A 352 13.90 -6.12 10.14
C PRO A 352 14.29 -6.26 8.67
N GLY A 353 14.52 -7.47 8.18
CA GLY A 353 14.82 -7.73 6.78
C GLY A 353 13.64 -7.46 5.85
N LYS A 354 12.43 -7.82 6.28
CA LYS A 354 11.20 -7.50 5.55
C LYS A 354 10.93 -6.00 5.56
N LEU A 355 11.12 -5.34 6.71
CA LEU A 355 11.00 -3.89 6.83
C LEU A 355 11.99 -3.16 5.92
N ARG A 356 13.24 -3.63 5.84
CA ARG A 356 14.23 -3.12 4.88
C ARG A 356 13.76 -3.27 3.44
N TRP A 357 13.22 -4.44 3.07
CA TRP A 357 12.66 -4.65 1.74
C TRP A 357 11.55 -3.64 1.44
N ALA A 358 10.63 -3.43 2.39
CA ALA A 358 9.52 -2.48 2.25
C ALA A 358 10.03 -1.05 2.01
N MET A 359 10.98 -0.57 2.81
CA MET A 359 11.58 0.76 2.62
C MET A 359 12.14 0.95 1.20
N TRP A 360 12.78 -0.07 0.65
CA TRP A 360 13.33 -0.02 -0.70
C TRP A 360 12.25 -0.17 -1.76
N ALA A 361 11.40 -1.19 -1.69
CA ALA A 361 10.36 -1.44 -2.69
C ALA A 361 9.36 -0.29 -2.77
N TYR A 362 8.87 0.19 -1.63
CA TYR A 362 7.87 1.26 -1.59
C TYR A 362 8.43 2.61 -2.03
N SER A 363 9.69 2.91 -1.71
CA SER A 363 10.36 4.11 -2.24
C SER A 363 10.46 4.11 -3.77
N HIS A 364 10.52 2.95 -4.40
CA HIS A 364 10.66 2.78 -5.85
C HIS A 364 9.37 2.35 -6.55
N ALA A 365 8.23 2.31 -5.83
CA ALA A 365 6.93 2.02 -6.42
C ALA A 365 6.56 3.09 -7.46
N ALA A 366 6.84 2.83 -8.73
CA ALA A 366 6.82 3.83 -9.77
C ALA A 366 5.51 3.86 -10.54
N VAL A 367 5.03 5.05 -10.85
CA VAL A 367 3.98 5.28 -11.84
C VAL A 367 4.61 5.80 -13.11
N VAL A 368 4.34 5.11 -14.20
CA VAL A 368 4.76 5.54 -15.54
C VAL A 368 3.54 6.12 -16.26
N GLY A 369 3.60 7.42 -16.51
CA GLY A 369 2.51 8.20 -17.10
C GLY A 369 2.65 8.41 -18.61
N GLU A 370 2.10 9.51 -19.11
CA GLU A 370 2.20 9.91 -20.52
C GLU A 370 3.65 10.08 -21.00
N THR A 371 4.53 10.45 -20.08
CA THR A 371 5.97 10.50 -20.30
C THR A 371 6.60 9.23 -19.73
N SER A 372 7.60 8.69 -20.38
CA SER A 372 8.29 7.46 -19.96
C SER A 372 9.09 7.59 -18.64
N SER A 373 9.16 8.79 -18.06
CA SER A 373 9.87 8.98 -16.80
C SER A 373 9.07 8.43 -15.62
N PRO A 374 9.60 7.47 -14.86
CA PRO A 374 8.94 6.94 -13.69
C PRO A 374 8.79 8.01 -12.60
N ARG A 375 7.66 8.01 -11.92
CA ARG A 375 7.40 8.88 -10.76
C ARG A 375 7.15 8.00 -9.54
N VAL A 376 7.96 8.18 -8.54
CA VAL A 376 7.87 7.48 -7.25
C VAL A 376 6.98 8.26 -6.27
N PRO A 377 6.59 7.66 -5.12
CA PRO A 377 5.90 8.38 -4.04
C PRO A 377 6.66 9.62 -3.58
N ASP A 378 5.92 10.62 -3.12
CA ASP A 378 6.46 11.93 -2.74
C ASP A 378 7.10 11.95 -1.34
N GLY A 379 6.94 10.88 -0.55
CA GLY A 379 7.48 10.80 0.80
C GLY A 379 7.07 9.55 1.56
N SER A 380 7.42 9.54 2.83
CA SER A 380 7.15 8.45 3.76
C SER A 380 6.43 8.92 5.01
N TYR A 381 5.61 8.04 5.55
CA TYR A 381 4.95 8.17 6.83
C TYR A 381 5.44 7.06 7.76
N ILE A 382 6.17 7.40 8.82
CA ILE A 382 6.69 6.45 9.79
C ILE A 382 5.68 6.33 10.93
N SER A 383 5.06 5.21 11.05
CA SER A 383 4.18 4.83 12.13
C SER A 383 5.04 4.02 13.09
N TRP A 384 5.25 4.43 14.09
CA TRP A 384 5.20 5.06 15.38
C TRP A 384 6.61 5.50 15.83
N ALA A 385 6.72 6.61 16.54
CA ALA A 385 7.97 6.97 17.21
C ALA A 385 8.13 6.33 18.60
N ASN A 386 7.04 5.77 19.14
CA ASN A 386 7.01 5.11 20.44
C ASN A 386 6.16 3.84 20.41
N ASN A 387 6.53 2.87 21.24
CA ASN A 387 5.82 1.60 21.37
C ASN A 387 4.69 1.67 22.42
N ARG A 388 3.92 0.58 22.51
CA ARG A 388 2.82 0.43 23.48
C ARG A 388 3.26 0.48 24.95
N HIS A 389 4.53 0.32 25.25
CA HIS A 389 5.08 0.41 26.62
C HIS A 389 5.57 1.83 26.96
N GLY A 390 5.41 2.79 26.06
CA GLY A 390 5.83 4.17 26.26
C GLY A 390 7.33 4.39 26.03
N GLU A 391 8.01 3.49 25.32
CA GLU A 391 9.42 3.64 24.97
C GLU A 391 9.55 4.29 23.59
N LEU A 392 10.45 5.26 23.46
CA LEU A 392 10.82 5.81 22.15
C LEU A 392 11.69 4.82 21.38
N LEU A 393 11.63 4.89 20.04
CA LEU A 393 12.62 4.27 19.16
C LEU A 393 14.03 4.50 19.71
N SER A 394 14.82 3.46 19.83
CA SER A 394 16.22 3.58 20.28
C SER A 394 17.09 4.31 19.25
N GLU A 395 18.30 4.69 19.60
CA GLU A 395 19.24 5.26 18.62
C GLU A 395 19.58 4.26 17.50
N ALA A 396 19.66 2.97 17.84
CA ALA A 396 19.89 1.91 16.86
C ALA A 396 18.72 1.77 15.89
N ASP A 397 17.48 1.86 16.40
CA ASP A 397 16.27 1.79 15.58
C ASP A 397 16.17 2.98 14.60
N VAL A 398 16.40 4.19 15.12
CA VAL A 398 16.44 5.40 14.29
C VAL A 398 17.55 5.31 13.24
N ALA A 399 18.71 4.78 13.62
CA ALA A 399 19.82 4.58 12.68
C ALA A 399 19.48 3.54 11.60
N PHE A 400 18.83 2.44 11.96
CA PHE A 400 18.41 1.40 11.02
C PHE A 400 17.38 1.94 10.03
N VAL A 401 16.30 2.57 10.53
CA VAL A 401 15.24 3.14 9.68
C VAL A 401 15.81 4.26 8.81
N GLY A 402 16.55 5.20 9.42
CA GLY A 402 17.14 6.34 8.72
C GLY A 402 18.10 5.90 7.62
N HIS A 403 19.04 4.99 7.92
CA HIS A 403 20.01 4.52 6.93
C HIS A 403 19.34 3.87 5.71
N ASN A 404 18.39 2.97 5.94
CA ASN A 404 17.72 2.27 4.83
C ASN A 404 16.78 3.20 4.04
N LEU A 405 16.00 4.03 4.74
CA LEU A 405 15.06 4.94 4.11
C LEU A 405 15.78 6.04 3.30
N ASP A 406 16.84 6.62 3.86
CA ASP A 406 17.62 7.65 3.17
C ASP A 406 18.32 7.10 1.92
N ALA A 407 18.89 5.89 2.01
CA ALA A 407 19.51 5.24 0.88
C ALA A 407 18.49 4.90 -0.22
N ALA A 408 17.33 4.36 0.17
CA ALA A 408 16.24 4.04 -0.75
C ALA A 408 15.70 5.30 -1.45
N GLN A 409 15.42 6.35 -0.69
CA GLN A 409 14.93 7.62 -1.24
C GLN A 409 15.99 8.33 -2.08
N ALA A 410 17.26 8.27 -1.73
CA ALA A 410 18.34 8.82 -2.56
C ALA A 410 18.43 8.11 -3.92
N SER A 411 18.23 6.79 -3.95
CA SER A 411 18.12 6.03 -5.19
C SER A 411 16.85 6.41 -5.95
N ALA A 412 15.70 6.44 -5.29
CA ALA A 412 14.41 6.75 -5.89
C ALA A 412 14.36 8.17 -6.50
N ALA A 413 15.02 9.15 -5.88
CA ALA A 413 15.12 10.52 -6.40
C ALA A 413 15.81 10.62 -7.76
N GLN A 414 16.60 9.62 -8.12
CA GLN A 414 17.38 9.56 -9.35
C GLN A 414 16.96 8.40 -10.26
N ILE A 415 15.74 7.90 -10.07
CA ILE A 415 15.21 6.78 -10.86
C ILE A 415 15.05 7.19 -12.32
N GLU A 416 15.61 6.42 -13.22
CA GLU A 416 15.56 6.64 -14.66
C GLU A 416 14.63 5.64 -15.35
N TYR A 417 14.64 4.41 -14.86
CA TYR A 417 13.89 3.32 -15.47
C TYR A 417 13.56 2.22 -14.46
N VAL A 418 12.42 1.57 -14.67
CA VAL A 418 12.01 0.36 -13.93
C VAL A 418 11.86 -0.78 -14.92
N TYR A 419 12.55 -1.87 -14.67
CA TYR A 419 12.53 -3.04 -15.52
C TYR A 419 11.43 -4.02 -15.09
N GLY A 420 10.85 -4.73 -16.03
CA GLY A 420 9.87 -5.75 -15.80
C GLY A 420 8.44 -5.35 -16.17
N PRO A 421 7.45 -6.22 -15.88
CA PRO A 421 6.06 -5.97 -16.19
C PRO A 421 5.49 -4.79 -15.42
N ALA A 422 4.74 -3.93 -16.10
CA ALA A 422 3.94 -2.89 -15.43
C ALA A 422 2.52 -3.41 -15.16
N ALA A 423 2.00 -3.13 -13.96
CA ALA A 423 0.60 -3.31 -13.66
C ALA A 423 -0.22 -2.26 -14.43
N VAL A 424 -1.27 -2.69 -15.14
CA VAL A 424 -2.11 -1.78 -15.93
C VAL A 424 -3.46 -1.62 -15.27
N TYR A 425 -3.76 -0.39 -14.86
CA TYR A 425 -5.05 -0.02 -14.29
C TYR A 425 -6.04 0.45 -15.37
N HIS A 426 -7.27 -0.02 -15.30
CA HIS A 426 -8.34 0.34 -16.22
C HIS A 426 -9.53 0.95 -15.47
N ARG A 427 -9.62 2.25 -15.40
CA ARG A 427 -10.80 2.90 -14.80
C ARG A 427 -12.09 2.56 -15.54
N SER A 428 -12.05 2.52 -16.87
CA SER A 428 -13.19 2.16 -17.71
C SER A 428 -13.80 0.79 -17.39
N LEU A 429 -13.01 -0.15 -16.87
CA LEU A 429 -13.53 -1.43 -16.38
C LEU A 429 -14.49 -1.23 -15.21
N LEU A 430 -14.08 -0.46 -14.20
CA LEU A 430 -14.89 -0.24 -13.00
C LEU A 430 -16.15 0.57 -13.29
N GLU A 431 -16.06 1.53 -14.19
CA GLU A 431 -17.21 2.30 -14.69
C GLU A 431 -18.21 1.40 -15.42
N TRP A 432 -17.72 0.55 -16.30
CA TRP A 432 -18.56 -0.42 -17.01
C TRP A 432 -19.21 -1.42 -16.06
N LEU A 433 -18.44 -1.99 -15.12
CA LEU A 433 -18.97 -2.91 -14.11
C LEU A 433 -20.02 -2.22 -13.23
N SER A 434 -19.83 -0.96 -12.87
CA SER A 434 -20.78 -0.20 -12.06
C SER A 434 -22.11 0.01 -12.81
N ALA A 435 -22.08 0.13 -14.14
CA ALA A 435 -23.25 0.33 -14.97
C ALA A 435 -23.97 -0.97 -15.33
N GLU A 436 -23.25 -2.00 -15.72
CA GLU A 436 -23.80 -3.20 -16.33
C GLU A 436 -23.82 -4.42 -15.36
N HIS A 437 -22.91 -4.46 -14.39
CA HIS A 437 -22.73 -5.58 -13.48
C HIS A 437 -22.36 -5.11 -12.06
N PRO A 438 -23.21 -4.29 -11.42
CA PRO A 438 -22.88 -3.67 -10.14
C PRO A 438 -22.68 -4.66 -9.00
N ASP A 439 -23.22 -5.87 -9.11
CA ASP A 439 -23.12 -6.96 -8.14
C ASP A 439 -21.83 -7.80 -8.27
N TRP A 440 -21.03 -7.58 -9.34
CA TRP A 440 -19.82 -8.37 -9.52
C TRP A 440 -18.67 -7.82 -8.68
N ASN A 441 -18.17 -8.68 -7.80
CA ASN A 441 -16.94 -8.42 -7.04
C ASN A 441 -15.73 -8.83 -7.88
N VAL A 442 -14.86 -7.88 -8.17
CA VAL A 442 -13.58 -8.10 -8.90
C VAL A 442 -12.40 -7.58 -8.11
N SER A 443 -12.58 -7.14 -6.86
CA SER A 443 -11.51 -6.55 -6.05
C SER A 443 -10.32 -7.49 -5.86
N GLU A 444 -10.60 -8.76 -5.64
CA GLU A 444 -9.57 -9.80 -5.50
C GLU A 444 -8.76 -10.03 -6.77
N TRP A 445 -9.25 -9.55 -7.90
CA TRP A 445 -8.59 -9.72 -9.19
C TRP A 445 -7.73 -8.51 -9.57
N ILE A 446 -7.86 -7.41 -8.85
CA ILE A 446 -7.17 -6.18 -9.24
C ILE A 446 -5.80 -6.07 -8.55
N ASP A 447 -5.74 -5.89 -7.28
CA ASP A 447 -4.49 -5.65 -6.56
C ASP A 447 -3.87 -6.93 -5.97
N GLU A 448 -4.70 -7.83 -5.46
CA GLU A 448 -4.22 -9.05 -4.81
C GLU A 448 -3.47 -9.96 -5.79
N GLN A 449 -4.00 -10.12 -7.01
CA GLN A 449 -3.37 -11.00 -8.00
C GLN A 449 -1.96 -10.53 -8.38
N ILE A 450 -1.77 -9.22 -8.49
CA ILE A 450 -0.45 -8.63 -8.76
C ILE A 450 0.50 -8.90 -7.60
N GLY A 451 0.05 -8.69 -6.38
CA GLY A 451 0.83 -8.96 -5.18
C GLY A 451 1.27 -10.42 -5.09
N PHE A 452 0.38 -11.35 -5.43
CA PHE A 452 0.71 -12.78 -5.47
C PHE A 452 1.74 -13.12 -6.55
N LEU A 453 1.63 -12.55 -7.74
CA LEU A 453 2.58 -12.79 -8.83
C LEU A 453 4.00 -12.35 -8.45
N MET A 454 4.15 -11.26 -7.71
CA MET A 454 5.45 -10.78 -7.23
C MET A 454 6.16 -11.78 -6.33
N LYS A 455 5.42 -12.58 -5.55
CA LYS A 455 6.00 -13.57 -4.64
C LYS A 455 6.87 -14.60 -5.36
N TRP A 456 6.53 -14.94 -6.60
CA TRP A 456 7.28 -15.91 -7.39
C TRP A 456 8.22 -15.27 -8.41
N GLY A 457 8.81 -14.13 -8.03
CA GLY A 457 9.93 -13.53 -8.75
C GLY A 457 9.54 -12.73 -9.99
N LEU A 458 8.26 -12.37 -10.15
CA LEU A 458 7.86 -11.46 -11.21
C LEU A 458 8.22 -10.02 -10.80
N PRO A 459 9.10 -9.31 -11.54
CA PRO A 459 9.64 -8.02 -11.11
C PRO A 459 8.68 -6.85 -11.39
N ILE A 460 7.48 -6.87 -10.79
CA ILE A 460 6.53 -5.76 -10.91
C ILE A 460 6.91 -4.68 -9.89
N LEU A 461 7.36 -3.53 -10.37
CA LEU A 461 7.69 -2.36 -9.55
C LEU A 461 7.14 -1.07 -10.17
N SER A 462 6.38 -1.19 -11.24
CA SER A 462 5.72 -0.06 -11.89
C SER A 462 4.26 -0.35 -12.20
N ALA A 463 3.47 0.73 -12.28
CA ALA A 463 2.11 0.69 -12.76
C ALA A 463 1.84 1.83 -13.75
N THR A 464 0.83 1.63 -14.60
CA THR A 464 0.40 2.60 -15.61
C THR A 464 -1.11 2.50 -15.84
N ARG A 465 -1.65 3.36 -16.66
CA ARG A 465 -3.04 3.27 -17.15
C ARG A 465 -3.07 2.80 -18.61
N SER A 466 -4.20 2.25 -18.99
CA SER A 466 -4.45 1.89 -20.39
C SER A 466 -4.29 3.07 -21.35
N GLU A 467 -4.65 4.29 -20.92
CA GLU A 467 -4.54 5.51 -21.70
C GLU A 467 -3.10 6.00 -21.89
N TRP A 468 -2.16 5.50 -21.06
CA TRP A 468 -0.76 5.92 -21.07
C TRP A 468 0.21 4.91 -21.71
N LEU A 469 -0.30 3.82 -22.28
CA LEU A 469 0.52 2.74 -22.82
C LEU A 469 1.46 3.15 -23.95
N ALA A 470 1.17 4.25 -24.68
CA ALA A 470 2.05 4.73 -25.74
C ALA A 470 3.51 4.99 -25.29
N ALA A 471 3.76 5.15 -24.00
CA ALA A 471 5.05 5.52 -23.44
C ALA A 471 5.90 4.34 -22.92
N GLN A 472 5.62 3.06 -23.27
CA GLN A 472 6.21 2.17 -22.65
C GLN A 472 6.57 0.87 -22.29
N PRO A 473 5.93 0.04 -21.48
CA PRO A 473 6.64 -0.96 -20.70
C PRO A 473 7.14 -2.15 -21.50
N GLU A 474 8.13 -2.84 -20.93
CA GLU A 474 8.73 -4.03 -21.53
C GLU A 474 7.79 -5.23 -21.51
N ALA A 475 6.87 -5.28 -20.55
CA ALA A 475 5.84 -6.29 -20.43
C ALA A 475 4.63 -5.72 -19.68
N LEU A 476 3.47 -6.34 -19.83
CA LEU A 476 2.22 -5.90 -19.27
C LEU A 476 1.61 -6.96 -18.36
N CYS A 477 1.11 -6.52 -17.20
CA CYS A 477 0.21 -7.30 -16.37
C CYS A 477 -1.15 -6.60 -16.37
N LEU A 478 -2.03 -7.06 -17.26
CA LEU A 478 -3.32 -6.47 -17.55
C LEU A 478 -4.39 -7.12 -16.71
N GLN A 479 -4.98 -6.36 -15.83
CA GLN A 479 -6.13 -6.81 -15.07
C GLN A 479 -7.39 -6.57 -15.86
N THR A 480 -8.13 -7.63 -16.10
CA THR A 480 -9.47 -7.65 -16.67
C THR A 480 -9.73 -6.41 -17.55
N PRO A 481 -9.22 -6.39 -18.76
CA PRO A 481 -9.39 -5.21 -19.61
C PRO A 481 -10.80 -5.14 -20.18
N GLY A 482 -11.81 -5.19 -19.41
CA GLY A 482 -13.23 -5.05 -19.71
C GLY A 482 -13.61 -4.72 -21.17
N ARG A 483 -14.74 -4.16 -21.42
CA ARG A 483 -15.07 -3.60 -22.74
C ARG A 483 -14.37 -2.26 -22.91
N LEU A 484 -13.44 -2.20 -23.82
CA LEU A 484 -12.63 -1.01 -24.08
C LEU A 484 -13.18 -0.24 -25.30
N PRO A 485 -13.00 1.09 -25.34
CA PRO A 485 -13.12 1.86 -26.57
C PRO A 485 -12.27 1.29 -27.70
N ASP A 486 -12.71 1.44 -28.94
CA ASP A 486 -12.06 0.80 -30.09
C ASP A 486 -10.58 1.19 -30.28
N ASP A 487 -10.25 2.45 -30.07
CA ASP A 487 -8.88 2.96 -30.16
C ASP A 487 -7.98 2.37 -29.07
N MET A 488 -8.47 2.28 -27.85
CA MET A 488 -7.76 1.69 -26.73
C MET A 488 -7.56 0.17 -26.93
N ARG A 489 -8.60 -0.53 -27.39
CA ARG A 489 -8.52 -1.94 -27.74
C ARG A 489 -7.46 -2.20 -28.80
N GLN A 490 -7.42 -1.40 -29.86
CA GLN A 490 -6.42 -1.53 -30.92
C GLN A 490 -5.01 -1.29 -30.38
N SER A 491 -4.83 -0.28 -29.58
CA SER A 491 -3.53 0.01 -28.92
C SER A 491 -3.05 -1.17 -28.09
N LEU A 492 -3.91 -1.76 -27.27
CA LEU A 492 -3.57 -2.94 -26.46
C LEU A 492 -3.23 -4.15 -27.32
N LEU A 493 -4.00 -4.41 -28.39
CA LEU A 493 -3.72 -5.51 -29.30
C LEU A 493 -2.37 -5.35 -30.02
N GLU A 494 -1.98 -4.13 -30.37
CA GLU A 494 -0.65 -3.85 -30.90
C GLU A 494 0.45 -4.12 -29.88
N TRP A 495 0.24 -3.70 -28.63
CA TRP A 495 1.19 -3.97 -27.56
C TRP A 495 1.37 -5.46 -27.30
N MET A 496 0.30 -6.21 -27.18
CA MET A 496 0.33 -7.67 -26.97
C MET A 496 1.05 -8.45 -28.07
N ARG A 497 1.18 -7.89 -29.26
CA ARG A 497 1.99 -8.48 -30.34
C ARG A 497 3.49 -8.26 -30.17
N ARG A 498 3.87 -7.22 -29.45
CA ARG A 498 5.27 -6.77 -29.32
C ARG A 498 5.91 -7.15 -28.01
N VAL A 499 5.15 -7.13 -26.92
CA VAL A 499 5.66 -7.36 -25.57
C VAL A 499 4.91 -8.49 -24.88
N PRO A 500 5.57 -9.20 -23.95
CA PRO A 500 4.87 -10.15 -23.09
C PRO A 500 3.71 -9.49 -22.34
N ALA A 501 2.57 -10.17 -22.30
CA ALA A 501 1.37 -9.67 -21.63
C ALA A 501 0.64 -10.79 -20.91
N LEU A 502 0.28 -10.58 -19.66
CA LEU A 502 -0.61 -11.43 -18.88
C LEU A 502 -1.96 -10.73 -18.74
N ILE A 503 -3.00 -11.39 -19.22
CA ILE A 503 -4.40 -10.97 -19.13
C ILE A 503 -5.05 -11.72 -17.99
N ILE A 504 -5.49 -11.01 -16.98
CA ILE A 504 -6.04 -11.59 -15.75
C ILE A 504 -7.53 -11.31 -15.69
N GLY A 505 -8.35 -12.32 -15.47
CA GLY A 505 -9.77 -12.12 -15.18
C GLY A 505 -10.69 -13.18 -15.77
N ARG A 506 -11.97 -13.02 -15.50
CA ARG A 506 -13.02 -13.89 -16.00
C ARG A 506 -13.31 -13.61 -17.46
N ALA A 507 -13.42 -14.65 -18.26
CA ALA A 507 -13.44 -14.54 -19.72
C ALA A 507 -14.64 -13.75 -20.30
N ASP A 508 -15.79 -13.78 -19.63
CA ASP A 508 -16.99 -13.04 -20.04
C ASP A 508 -16.88 -11.51 -19.80
N VAL A 509 -15.98 -11.11 -18.91
CA VAL A 509 -15.68 -9.70 -18.59
C VAL A 509 -14.64 -9.12 -19.55
N ILE A 510 -13.73 -9.95 -20.06
CA ILE A 510 -12.65 -9.51 -20.93
C ILE A 510 -13.17 -9.20 -22.33
N ASP A 511 -12.65 -8.15 -22.95
CA ASP A 511 -12.91 -7.86 -24.40
C ASP A 511 -12.58 -9.10 -25.25
N PRO A 512 -13.55 -9.58 -26.09
CA PRO A 512 -13.35 -10.82 -26.84
C PRO A 512 -12.13 -10.82 -27.76
N ALA A 513 -11.76 -9.69 -28.34
CA ALA A 513 -10.59 -9.58 -29.23
C ALA A 513 -9.28 -9.72 -28.44
N ILE A 514 -9.22 -9.17 -27.22
CA ILE A 514 -8.08 -9.29 -26.33
C ILE A 514 -7.96 -10.74 -25.82
N LEU A 515 -9.08 -11.34 -25.42
CA LEU A 515 -9.11 -12.74 -25.00
C LEU A 515 -8.61 -13.68 -26.12
N GLN A 516 -9.10 -13.47 -27.35
CA GLN A 516 -8.67 -14.22 -28.51
C GLN A 516 -7.18 -14.02 -28.83
N ALA A 517 -6.67 -12.80 -28.69
CA ALA A 517 -5.24 -12.53 -28.89
C ALA A 517 -4.37 -13.29 -27.86
N ALA A 518 -4.88 -13.50 -26.65
CA ALA A 518 -4.22 -14.33 -25.64
C ALA A 518 -4.44 -15.84 -25.82
N GLY A 519 -5.17 -16.25 -26.86
CA GLY A 519 -5.37 -17.64 -27.21
C GLY A 519 -6.51 -18.34 -26.48
N ALA A 520 -7.48 -17.60 -25.98
CA ALA A 520 -8.65 -18.14 -25.32
C ALA A 520 -9.95 -17.57 -25.94
N ARG A 521 -11.03 -18.33 -25.84
CA ARG A 521 -12.36 -17.92 -26.28
C ARG A 521 -13.40 -18.39 -25.25
N ALA A 522 -14.27 -17.49 -24.82
CA ALA A 522 -15.34 -17.84 -23.90
C ALA A 522 -16.31 -18.87 -24.52
N GLU A 523 -16.73 -19.86 -23.76
CA GLU A 523 -17.65 -20.92 -24.18
C GLU A 523 -18.75 -21.18 -23.18
N GLY A 524 -19.97 -21.45 -23.67
CA GLY A 524 -21.11 -21.86 -22.87
C GLY A 524 -21.57 -20.80 -21.88
N ASP A 525 -22.29 -21.26 -20.86
CA ASP A 525 -22.84 -20.42 -19.81
C ASP A 525 -21.89 -20.30 -18.61
N LEU A 526 -22.07 -19.23 -17.81
CA LEU A 526 -21.40 -19.08 -16.54
C LEU A 526 -21.64 -20.29 -15.64
N GLN A 527 -20.57 -20.82 -15.09
CA GLN A 527 -20.61 -21.90 -14.13
C GLN A 527 -20.59 -21.33 -12.70
N PRO A 528 -21.39 -21.85 -11.78
CA PRO A 528 -21.38 -21.40 -10.40
C PRO A 528 -20.05 -21.73 -9.73
N LYS A 529 -19.74 -20.99 -8.67
CA LYS A 529 -18.59 -21.28 -7.82
C LYS A 529 -18.64 -22.69 -7.25
N GLY A 530 -17.50 -23.33 -7.15
CA GLY A 530 -17.41 -24.69 -6.62
C GLY A 530 -15.98 -25.21 -6.59
N TYR A 531 -15.84 -26.42 -6.02
CA TYR A 531 -14.57 -27.12 -5.98
C TYR A 531 -14.39 -27.98 -7.22
N VAL A 532 -13.24 -27.87 -7.84
CA VAL A 532 -12.87 -28.66 -9.01
C VAL A 532 -11.48 -29.28 -8.83
N ARG A 533 -11.19 -30.34 -9.57
CA ARG A 533 -9.85 -30.91 -9.57
C ARG A 533 -8.94 -30.15 -10.54
N ALA A 534 -7.76 -29.81 -10.06
CA ALA A 534 -6.70 -29.32 -10.94
C ALA A 534 -6.16 -30.49 -11.78
N ALA A 535 -6.13 -30.32 -13.09
CA ALA A 535 -5.42 -31.26 -13.94
C ALA A 535 -3.90 -31.09 -13.75
N PRO A 536 -3.13 -32.17 -13.74
CA PRO A 536 -1.68 -32.08 -13.56
C PRO A 536 -1.05 -31.18 -14.62
N ALA A 537 -0.28 -30.21 -14.18
CA ALA A 537 0.48 -29.37 -15.10
C ALA A 537 1.52 -30.22 -15.85
N PRO A 538 1.63 -30.05 -17.16
CA PRO A 538 2.67 -30.72 -17.92
C PRO A 538 3.97 -29.99 -17.73
N SER A 539 4.79 -30.18 -16.77
CA SER A 539 6.05 -29.46 -16.76
C SER A 539 6.79 -29.39 -15.45
N PRO A 540 7.95 -28.76 -15.35
CA PRO A 540 8.84 -28.83 -14.19
C PRO A 540 8.21 -28.49 -12.84
N LEU A 541 7.07 -27.78 -12.79
CA LEU A 541 6.29 -27.56 -11.55
C LEU A 541 5.45 -28.79 -11.14
N ARG A 542 5.40 -29.85 -11.93
CA ARG A 542 4.58 -31.03 -11.64
C ARG A 542 4.88 -31.68 -10.28
N HIS A 543 6.14 -31.64 -9.87
CA HIS A 543 6.57 -32.20 -8.60
C HIS A 543 6.15 -31.33 -7.42
N ASP A 544 6.18 -30.01 -7.59
CA ASP A 544 5.79 -29.06 -6.56
C ASP A 544 4.26 -29.03 -6.35
N LEU A 545 3.49 -29.38 -7.36
CA LEU A 545 2.03 -29.27 -7.37
C LEU A 545 1.30 -30.60 -7.20
N SER A 546 1.99 -31.74 -7.18
CA SER A 546 1.36 -33.06 -7.15
C SER A 546 0.49 -33.32 -5.92
N ALA A 547 0.69 -32.58 -4.84
CA ALA A 547 -0.10 -32.67 -3.61
C ALA A 547 -1.38 -31.79 -3.63
N PHE A 548 -1.53 -30.91 -4.62
CA PHE A 548 -2.55 -29.86 -4.64
C PHE A 548 -3.47 -29.99 -5.83
N ASN A 549 -4.46 -30.83 -5.68
CA ASN A 549 -5.32 -31.23 -6.79
C ASN A 549 -6.75 -30.67 -6.71
N VAL A 550 -7.01 -29.79 -5.75
CA VAL A 550 -8.34 -29.16 -5.60
C VAL A 550 -8.20 -27.66 -5.73
N LEU A 551 -9.06 -27.08 -6.56
CA LEU A 551 -9.19 -25.64 -6.75
C LEU A 551 -10.61 -25.22 -6.36
N HIS A 552 -10.72 -24.09 -5.71
CA HIS A 552 -11.99 -23.39 -5.62
C HIS A 552 -12.06 -22.39 -6.80
N LEU A 553 -12.99 -22.61 -7.69
CA LEU A 553 -13.28 -21.66 -8.75
C LEU A 553 -14.42 -20.75 -8.29
N PRO A 554 -14.27 -19.42 -8.41
CA PRO A 554 -15.38 -18.51 -8.28
C PRO A 554 -16.40 -18.79 -9.40
N THR A 555 -17.48 -18.05 -9.43
CA THR A 555 -18.32 -18.05 -10.64
C THR A 555 -17.43 -17.74 -11.84
N HIS A 556 -17.33 -18.66 -12.77
CA HIS A 556 -16.35 -18.59 -13.86
C HIS A 556 -16.98 -18.86 -15.22
N GLN A 557 -16.37 -18.31 -16.25
CA GLN A 557 -16.73 -18.56 -17.63
C GLN A 557 -15.81 -19.65 -18.19
N PRO A 558 -16.35 -20.79 -18.64
CA PRO A 558 -15.55 -21.77 -19.37
C PRO A 558 -14.90 -21.17 -20.62
N VAL A 559 -13.71 -21.62 -20.95
CA VAL A 559 -13.00 -21.16 -22.14
C VAL A 559 -12.52 -22.34 -22.97
N ALA A 560 -12.55 -22.18 -24.30
CA ALA A 560 -11.77 -22.99 -25.23
C ALA A 560 -10.36 -22.43 -25.36
N ALA A 561 -9.36 -23.28 -25.29
CA ALA A 561 -7.99 -22.88 -25.60
C ALA A 561 -7.76 -22.97 -27.12
N GLU A 562 -7.52 -21.84 -27.73
CA GLU A 562 -7.03 -21.71 -29.10
C GLU A 562 -5.48 -21.63 -29.14
N GLY A 563 -4.86 -21.51 -27.98
CA GLY A 563 -3.43 -21.58 -27.73
C GLY A 563 -3.05 -22.79 -26.88
N GLU A 564 -1.84 -22.76 -26.31
CA GLU A 564 -1.34 -23.79 -25.41
C GLU A 564 -1.99 -23.67 -24.03
N ALA A 565 -2.73 -24.67 -23.59
CA ALA A 565 -3.26 -24.72 -22.24
C ALA A 565 -2.16 -25.14 -21.26
N LEU A 566 -1.73 -24.23 -20.41
CA LEU A 566 -0.67 -24.46 -19.43
C LEU A 566 -1.22 -25.04 -18.13
N PHE A 567 -2.46 -24.70 -17.80
CA PHE A 567 -3.13 -25.23 -16.60
C PHE A 567 -4.65 -25.37 -16.83
N ARG A 568 -5.24 -26.38 -16.21
CA ARG A 568 -6.65 -26.69 -16.32
C ARG A 568 -7.27 -26.95 -14.95
N ALA A 569 -8.49 -26.51 -14.78
CA ALA A 569 -9.38 -26.96 -13.74
C ALA A 569 -10.29 -28.03 -14.36
N GLU A 570 -10.10 -29.29 -14.01
CA GLU A 570 -10.70 -30.44 -14.69
C GLU A 570 -10.42 -30.42 -16.20
N THR A 571 -11.43 -30.13 -16.98
CA THR A 571 -11.32 -30.02 -18.45
C THR A 571 -11.16 -28.56 -18.92
N THR A 572 -11.50 -27.59 -18.08
CA THR A 572 -11.54 -26.17 -18.43
C THR A 572 -10.14 -25.55 -18.32
N PRO A 573 -9.57 -25.00 -19.41
CA PRO A 573 -8.33 -24.24 -19.33
C PRO A 573 -8.51 -22.98 -18.47
N THR A 574 -7.60 -22.78 -17.53
CA THR A 574 -7.58 -21.56 -16.69
C THR A 574 -6.32 -20.72 -16.89
N LEU A 575 -5.32 -21.31 -17.53
CA LEU A 575 -4.11 -20.61 -17.96
C LEU A 575 -3.78 -21.03 -19.38
N VAL A 576 -3.81 -20.08 -20.33
CA VAL A 576 -3.60 -20.32 -21.78
C VAL A 576 -2.54 -19.36 -22.30
N ARG A 577 -1.70 -19.82 -23.20
CA ARG A 577 -0.64 -19.01 -23.83
C ARG A 577 -0.74 -19.05 -25.36
N ARG A 578 -0.59 -17.87 -25.99
CA ARG A 578 -0.42 -17.74 -27.44
C ARG A 578 0.70 -16.74 -27.74
N GLY A 579 1.84 -17.23 -28.16
CA GLY A 579 3.01 -16.38 -28.40
C GLY A 579 3.52 -15.72 -27.11
N HIS A 580 3.49 -14.39 -27.06
CA HIS A 580 3.86 -13.60 -25.91
C HIS A 580 2.67 -13.28 -24.97
N ALA A 581 1.45 -13.49 -25.44
CA ALA A 581 0.24 -13.21 -24.67
C ALA A 581 -0.21 -14.44 -23.89
N ILE A 582 -0.64 -14.20 -22.66
CA ILE A 582 -1.07 -15.22 -21.71
C ILE A 582 -2.42 -14.78 -21.14
N TYR A 583 -3.39 -15.65 -21.15
CA TYR A 583 -4.64 -15.50 -20.44
C TYR A 583 -4.60 -16.32 -19.17
N TRP A 584 -5.07 -15.73 -18.06
CA TRP A 584 -5.21 -16.41 -16.80
C TRP A 584 -6.52 -16.03 -16.11
N GLN A 585 -7.34 -17.04 -15.82
CA GLN A 585 -8.48 -16.93 -14.95
C GLN A 585 -8.10 -17.45 -13.57
N PRO A 586 -7.85 -16.55 -12.61
CA PRO A 586 -7.41 -16.96 -11.29
C PRO A 586 -8.50 -17.75 -10.59
N PRO A 587 -8.17 -18.84 -9.88
CA PRO A 587 -9.09 -19.48 -8.95
C PRO A 587 -9.32 -18.56 -7.74
N ASP A 588 -10.51 -18.68 -7.16
CA ASP A 588 -10.77 -18.07 -5.88
C ASP A 588 -10.00 -18.83 -4.79
N TRP A 589 -9.35 -18.08 -3.92
CA TRP A 589 -8.51 -18.64 -2.89
C TRP A 589 -9.04 -18.33 -1.48
N SER A 590 -10.08 -17.53 -1.36
CA SER A 590 -10.73 -17.19 -0.11
C SER A 590 -12.07 -17.91 0.03
N GLU A 591 -12.26 -18.66 1.11
CA GLU A 591 -13.58 -19.15 1.49
C GLU A 591 -14.25 -18.22 2.51
N PRO A 592 -15.49 -17.80 2.26
CA PRO A 592 -16.15 -16.79 3.09
C PRO A 592 -16.59 -17.30 4.47
N SER A 593 -16.42 -18.57 4.80
CA SER A 593 -17.15 -19.16 5.92
C SER A 593 -16.44 -19.18 7.27
N ASN A 594 -15.19 -18.68 7.39
CA ASN A 594 -14.52 -18.68 8.68
C ASN A 594 -13.50 -17.55 8.81
N GLN A 595 -13.83 -16.59 9.64
CA GLN A 595 -13.12 -15.32 9.83
C GLN A 595 -11.72 -15.46 10.44
N PHE A 596 -11.40 -16.61 11.05
CA PHE A 596 -10.23 -16.72 11.92
C PHE A 596 -9.22 -17.81 11.52
N LEU A 597 -9.50 -18.55 10.46
CA LEU A 597 -8.58 -19.58 10.01
C LEU A 597 -8.12 -19.29 8.59
N PRO A 598 -6.81 -19.28 8.35
CA PRO A 598 -6.26 -19.17 7.00
C PRO A 598 -6.77 -20.37 6.20
N ARG A 599 -7.60 -20.10 5.22
CA ARG A 599 -8.10 -21.11 4.31
C ARG A 599 -7.39 -20.99 2.99
N TYR A 600 -6.15 -21.40 3.04
CA TYR A 600 -5.37 -21.49 1.84
C TYR A 600 -5.83 -22.66 1.01
N GLN A 601 -6.31 -22.34 -0.13
CA GLN A 601 -6.35 -23.32 -1.18
C GLN A 601 -5.00 -23.35 -1.86
N VAL A 602 -4.16 -24.25 -1.44
CA VAL A 602 -2.80 -24.37 -1.96
C VAL A 602 -2.81 -24.56 -3.47
N GLY A 603 -3.86 -25.19 -4.02
CA GLY A 603 -4.07 -25.27 -5.46
C GLY A 603 -4.27 -23.91 -6.12
N SER A 604 -4.93 -22.98 -5.45
CA SER A 604 -5.09 -21.59 -5.95
C SER A 604 -3.76 -20.87 -5.97
N LEU A 605 -2.96 -20.95 -4.92
CA LEU A 605 -1.62 -20.36 -4.86
C LEU A 605 -0.68 -20.98 -5.90
N ALA A 606 -0.81 -22.27 -6.19
CA ALA A 606 -0.09 -22.92 -7.25
C ALA A 606 -0.45 -22.36 -8.63
N SER A 607 -1.69 -22.02 -8.88
CA SER A 607 -2.11 -21.33 -10.09
C SER A 607 -1.44 -19.97 -10.26
N HIS A 608 -1.29 -19.21 -9.16
CA HIS A 608 -0.55 -17.94 -9.17
C HIS A 608 0.92 -18.14 -9.52
N ALA A 609 1.57 -19.13 -8.93
CA ALA A 609 2.96 -19.46 -9.23
C ALA A 609 3.16 -19.85 -10.70
N LEU A 610 2.22 -20.61 -11.27
CA LEU A 610 2.24 -20.97 -12.68
C LEU A 610 2.03 -19.76 -13.60
N ALA A 611 1.12 -18.86 -13.25
CA ALA A 611 0.88 -17.63 -14.01
C ALA A 611 2.12 -16.71 -13.98
N ALA A 612 2.72 -16.52 -12.81
CA ALA A 612 3.97 -15.77 -12.66
C ALA A 612 5.08 -16.38 -13.51
N ARG A 613 5.24 -17.69 -13.48
CA ARG A 613 6.23 -18.40 -14.28
C ARG A 613 5.97 -18.28 -15.78
N ALA A 614 4.71 -18.41 -16.22
CA ALA A 614 4.35 -18.30 -17.62
C ALA A 614 4.72 -16.91 -18.19
N LEU A 615 4.42 -15.85 -17.45
CA LEU A 615 4.82 -14.49 -17.84
C LEU A 615 6.34 -14.30 -17.74
N GLY A 616 6.97 -14.79 -16.68
CA GLY A 616 8.43 -14.76 -16.51
C GLY A 616 9.17 -15.45 -17.65
N ASP A 617 8.69 -16.62 -18.10
CA ASP A 617 9.23 -17.34 -19.27
C ASP A 617 9.02 -16.57 -20.56
N ALA A 618 7.88 -15.89 -20.74
CA ALA A 618 7.66 -15.04 -21.90
C ALA A 618 8.62 -13.83 -21.91
N CYS A 619 8.80 -13.19 -20.76
CA CYS A 619 9.77 -12.11 -20.55
C CYS A 619 11.21 -12.59 -20.83
N ALA A 620 11.58 -13.77 -20.33
CA ALA A 620 12.90 -14.35 -20.57
C ALA A 620 13.18 -14.61 -22.05
N ARG A 621 12.19 -15.10 -22.80
CA ARG A 621 12.31 -15.25 -24.27
C ARG A 621 12.42 -13.92 -25.00
N ALA A 622 11.87 -12.86 -24.43
CA ALA A 622 12.02 -11.49 -24.92
C ALA A 622 13.35 -10.82 -24.50
N GLY A 623 14.20 -11.52 -23.76
CA GLY A 623 15.50 -11.01 -23.33
C GLY A 623 15.43 -10.18 -22.04
N HIS A 624 14.57 -10.56 -21.11
CA HIS A 624 14.45 -9.86 -19.83
C HIS A 624 15.17 -10.61 -18.69
N SER A 625 15.70 -9.83 -17.76
CA SER A 625 16.30 -10.31 -16.52
C SER A 625 15.26 -11.02 -15.64
N ARG A 626 15.72 -12.04 -14.87
CA ARG A 626 14.81 -12.86 -14.08
C ARG A 626 15.50 -13.53 -12.90
N VAL A 627 14.70 -13.96 -11.96
CA VAL A 627 15.07 -15.00 -11.02
C VAL A 627 14.68 -16.33 -11.65
N ALA A 628 15.63 -17.24 -11.78
CA ALA A 628 15.41 -18.54 -12.39
C ALA A 628 14.99 -19.58 -11.35
N ASP A 629 14.15 -20.51 -11.79
CA ASP A 629 13.79 -21.72 -11.06
C ASP A 629 13.30 -21.46 -9.62
N VAL A 630 12.41 -20.44 -9.44
CA VAL A 630 11.76 -20.17 -8.15
C VAL A 630 10.83 -21.33 -7.82
N PRO A 631 11.14 -22.17 -6.83
CA PRO A 631 10.25 -23.25 -6.41
C PRO A 631 8.96 -22.69 -5.81
N PHE A 632 7.85 -23.42 -5.96
CA PHE A 632 6.59 -23.04 -5.35
C PHE A 632 6.73 -22.87 -3.82
N ALA A 633 7.40 -23.80 -3.16
CA ALA A 633 7.61 -23.78 -1.72
C ALA A 633 8.66 -22.77 -1.23
N GLN A 634 9.32 -22.06 -2.14
CA GLN A 634 10.39 -21.10 -1.81
C GLN A 634 10.25 -19.80 -2.61
N PRO A 635 9.14 -19.06 -2.41
CA PRO A 635 8.92 -17.82 -3.12
C PRO A 635 9.99 -16.77 -2.77
N VAL A 636 10.33 -15.96 -3.77
CA VAL A 636 11.31 -14.87 -3.65
C VAL A 636 10.79 -13.66 -4.39
N ALA A 637 10.66 -12.54 -3.71
CA ALA A 637 10.34 -11.25 -4.34
C ALA A 637 11.59 -10.70 -5.05
N PHE A 638 11.40 -10.19 -6.26
CA PHE A 638 12.47 -9.67 -7.10
C PHE A 638 12.05 -8.37 -7.76
N HIS A 639 12.89 -7.34 -7.67
CA HIS A 639 12.68 -6.06 -8.35
C HIS A 639 13.98 -5.53 -8.94
N LEU A 640 13.86 -4.75 -10.01
CA LEU A 640 14.99 -4.28 -10.82
C LEU A 640 14.71 -2.87 -11.34
N TRP A 641 15.66 -1.96 -11.15
CA TRP A 641 15.55 -0.58 -11.66
C TRP A 641 16.91 0.01 -12.01
N CYS A 642 16.90 1.11 -12.77
CA CYS A 642 18.06 1.95 -13.03
C CYS A 642 17.93 3.29 -12.28
N SER A 643 18.97 3.69 -11.60
CA SER A 643 19.05 4.97 -10.89
C SER A 643 20.48 5.53 -10.99
N ALA A 644 20.59 6.80 -11.36
CA ALA A 644 21.88 7.47 -11.57
C ALA A 644 22.83 6.66 -12.49
N GLY A 645 22.29 6.07 -13.57
CA GLY A 645 23.04 5.27 -14.53
C GLY A 645 23.50 3.91 -13.98
N ARG A 646 23.01 3.47 -12.84
CA ARG A 646 23.36 2.18 -12.21
C ARG A 646 22.15 1.27 -12.12
N VAL A 647 22.35 0.00 -12.37
CA VAL A 647 21.33 -1.03 -12.21
C VAL A 647 21.32 -1.51 -10.77
N HIS A 648 20.14 -1.55 -10.17
CA HIS A 648 19.91 -2.03 -8.83
C HIS A 648 19.00 -3.24 -8.83
N VAL A 649 19.27 -4.17 -7.90
CA VAL A 649 18.50 -5.39 -7.70
C VAL A 649 18.05 -5.45 -6.25
N LEU A 650 16.76 -5.67 -6.02
CA LEU A 650 16.20 -5.96 -4.71
C LEU A 650 15.65 -7.38 -4.70
N LEU A 651 16.12 -8.17 -3.75
CA LEU A 651 15.60 -9.52 -3.49
C LEU A 651 15.02 -9.57 -2.08
N GLY A 652 13.92 -10.32 -1.90
CA GLY A 652 13.28 -10.48 -0.60
C GLY A 652 12.84 -11.90 -0.34
N ASN A 653 13.21 -12.44 0.83
CA ASN A 653 12.70 -13.65 1.42
C ASN A 653 11.59 -13.26 2.42
N LEU A 654 10.38 -13.04 1.89
CA LEU A 654 9.29 -12.37 2.62
C LEU A 654 8.24 -13.32 3.15
N GLU A 655 8.13 -14.52 2.56
CA GLU A 655 7.01 -15.40 2.80
C GLU A 655 7.19 -16.23 4.06
N THR A 656 6.15 -16.23 4.89
CA THR A 656 5.95 -17.13 6.01
C THR A 656 4.71 -17.98 5.75
N GLY A 657 4.54 -19.07 6.47
CA GLY A 657 3.32 -19.89 6.40
C GLY A 657 3.33 -20.96 5.31
N LEU A 658 2.15 -21.20 4.67
CA LEU A 658 1.91 -22.41 3.86
C LEU A 658 2.70 -22.48 2.55
N THR A 659 3.04 -21.37 1.95
CA THR A 659 3.71 -21.31 0.65
C THR A 659 5.21 -21.23 0.74
N GLY A 660 5.74 -21.05 1.93
CA GLY A 660 7.16 -20.98 2.17
C GLY A 660 7.46 -20.62 3.61
N ASP A 661 8.68 -20.81 4.01
CA ASP A 661 9.16 -20.41 5.33
C ASP A 661 10.26 -19.38 5.18
N ALA A 662 9.94 -18.11 5.43
CA ALA A 662 10.91 -17.04 5.38
C ALA A 662 12.02 -17.17 6.44
N ARG A 663 11.83 -18.01 7.46
CA ARG A 663 12.84 -18.33 8.47
C ARG A 663 13.96 -19.22 7.95
N THR A 664 13.82 -19.75 6.75
CA THR A 664 14.88 -20.55 6.11
C THR A 664 15.64 -19.70 5.08
N GLU A 665 16.90 -20.01 4.90
CA GLU A 665 17.72 -19.40 3.85
C GLU A 665 17.15 -19.69 2.45
N ARG A 666 17.32 -18.74 1.52
CA ARG A 666 16.97 -18.92 0.12
C ARG A 666 18.22 -18.83 -0.74
N ARG A 667 18.34 -19.78 -1.66
CA ARG A 667 19.34 -19.72 -2.72
C ARG A 667 18.64 -19.26 -4.00
N VAL A 668 19.08 -18.13 -4.49
CA VAL A 668 18.46 -17.45 -5.64
C VAL A 668 19.42 -17.46 -6.79
N LYS A 669 18.99 -17.99 -7.93
CA LYS A 669 19.71 -17.89 -9.20
C LYS A 669 19.17 -16.69 -9.95
N LEU A 670 19.93 -15.61 -9.95
CA LEU A 670 19.61 -14.37 -10.64
C LEU A 670 20.27 -14.38 -12.03
N ILE A 671 19.50 -14.11 -13.06
CA ILE A 671 19.97 -13.99 -14.44
C ILE A 671 19.65 -12.56 -14.90
N LEU A 672 20.68 -11.78 -15.16
CA LEU A 672 20.57 -10.43 -15.68
C LEU A 672 20.90 -10.44 -17.19
N ASP A 673 19.96 -10.01 -18.00
CA ASP A 673 20.13 -9.89 -19.44
C ASP A 673 20.92 -8.62 -19.78
N ARG A 674 22.03 -8.77 -20.48
CA ARG A 674 22.93 -7.66 -20.82
C ARG A 674 22.31 -6.66 -21.78
N ARG A 675 21.45 -7.11 -22.70
CA ARG A 675 20.82 -6.24 -23.71
C ARG A 675 19.74 -5.38 -23.05
N GLN A 676 18.90 -6.01 -22.22
CA GLN A 676 17.89 -5.28 -21.45
C GLN A 676 18.53 -4.16 -20.61
N LEU A 677 19.64 -4.46 -19.96
CA LEU A 677 20.32 -3.54 -19.06
C LEU A 677 21.33 -2.61 -19.75
N ALA A 678 21.40 -2.65 -21.07
CA ALA A 678 22.35 -1.89 -21.90
C ALA A 678 23.82 -2.03 -21.42
N LEU A 679 24.20 -3.22 -20.95
CA LEU A 679 25.55 -3.47 -20.42
C LEU A 679 26.55 -3.71 -21.55
N GLY A 680 27.68 -3.04 -21.47
CA GLY A 680 28.81 -3.26 -22.35
C GLY A 680 29.51 -4.62 -22.15
N ALA A 681 30.50 -4.89 -22.99
CA ALA A 681 31.41 -6.00 -22.76
C ALA A 681 32.24 -5.70 -21.51
N GLY A 682 32.46 -6.71 -20.67
CA GLY A 682 33.23 -6.58 -19.43
C GLY A 682 32.73 -7.52 -18.34
N ASP A 683 33.52 -7.60 -17.29
CA ASP A 683 33.15 -8.30 -16.08
C ASP A 683 32.30 -7.38 -15.19
N TYR A 684 31.30 -7.98 -14.57
CA TYR A 684 30.39 -7.28 -13.66
C TYR A 684 30.30 -8.04 -12.35
N LEU A 685 30.00 -7.32 -11.29
CA LEU A 685 29.75 -7.90 -9.98
C LEU A 685 28.54 -7.20 -9.34
N LEU A 686 27.91 -7.88 -8.42
CA LEU A 686 26.87 -7.30 -7.56
C LEU A 686 27.52 -6.87 -6.25
N ARG A 687 27.40 -5.60 -5.92
CA ARG A 687 27.77 -5.07 -4.60
C ARG A 687 26.52 -4.92 -3.75
N GLU A 688 26.47 -5.64 -2.65
CA GLU A 688 25.42 -5.46 -1.65
C GLU A 688 25.58 -4.11 -0.94
N ALA A 689 24.47 -3.51 -0.51
CA ALA A 689 24.47 -2.27 0.27
C ALA A 689 25.29 -2.37 1.57
N GLY A 690 25.47 -3.56 2.12
CA GLY A 690 26.36 -3.87 3.24
C GLY A 690 27.85 -4.06 2.89
N GLY A 691 28.22 -3.93 1.61
CA GLY A 691 29.60 -4.03 1.12
C GLY A 691 30.03 -5.40 0.60
N ALA A 692 29.22 -6.46 0.81
CA ALA A 692 29.52 -7.78 0.25
C ALA A 692 29.51 -7.77 -1.29
N LEU A 693 30.42 -8.55 -1.89
CA LEU A 693 30.56 -8.67 -3.34
C LEU A 693 30.16 -10.07 -3.80
N VAL A 694 29.28 -10.14 -4.79
CA VAL A 694 28.89 -11.38 -5.44
C VAL A 694 29.39 -11.37 -6.88
N ARG A 695 30.24 -12.33 -7.21
CA ARG A 695 30.71 -12.52 -8.59
C ARG A 695 29.76 -13.40 -9.37
N PRO A 696 29.57 -13.17 -10.67
CA PRO A 696 28.79 -14.07 -11.50
C PRO A 696 29.53 -15.43 -11.61
N HIS A 697 28.80 -16.52 -11.54
CA HIS A 697 29.35 -17.86 -11.76
C HIS A 697 29.34 -18.24 -13.24
N VAL A 698 28.50 -17.55 -14.04
CA VAL A 698 28.46 -17.66 -15.51
C VAL A 698 28.35 -16.29 -16.11
N CYS A 699 29.22 -15.99 -17.08
CA CYS A 699 29.15 -14.81 -17.94
C CYS A 699 29.04 -15.29 -19.38
N SER A 700 27.99 -14.85 -20.06
CA SER A 700 27.82 -15.07 -21.50
C SER A 700 27.69 -13.70 -22.20
N PRO A 701 27.73 -13.70 -23.55
CA PRO A 701 27.44 -12.45 -24.28
C PRO A 701 26.06 -11.89 -24.03
N SER A 702 25.08 -12.73 -23.64
CA SER A 702 23.70 -12.31 -23.33
C SER A 702 23.42 -12.15 -21.85
N ASP A 703 24.03 -12.95 -20.97
CA ASP A 703 23.60 -13.09 -19.60
C ASP A 703 24.75 -13.01 -18.58
N LEU A 704 24.41 -12.46 -17.42
CA LEU A 704 25.18 -12.55 -16.19
C LEU A 704 24.38 -13.38 -15.17
N CYS A 705 24.91 -14.53 -14.76
CA CYS A 705 24.25 -15.41 -13.81
C CYS A 705 24.92 -15.32 -12.44
N PHE A 706 24.15 -14.99 -11.42
CA PHE A 706 24.61 -14.89 -10.02
C PHE A 706 23.89 -15.91 -9.16
N ASN A 707 24.61 -16.50 -8.22
CA ASN A 707 24.00 -17.23 -7.10
C ASN A 707 24.04 -16.35 -5.87
N VAL A 708 22.86 -16.00 -5.38
CA VAL A 708 22.68 -15.14 -4.21
C VAL A 708 22.06 -15.98 -3.09
N GLN A 709 22.58 -15.80 -1.88
CA GLN A 709 22.00 -16.40 -0.68
C GLN A 709 21.33 -15.32 0.15
N LEU A 710 20.04 -15.51 0.42
CA LEU A 710 19.26 -14.65 1.30
C LEU A 710 19.16 -15.29 2.67
N ALA A 711 19.46 -14.52 3.71
CA ALA A 711 19.25 -14.92 5.07
C ALA A 711 17.76 -15.20 5.38
N PRO A 712 17.44 -15.91 6.46
CA PRO A 712 16.09 -16.01 6.97
C PRO A 712 15.47 -14.62 7.13
N GLU A 713 14.22 -14.48 6.65
CA GLU A 713 13.46 -13.21 6.67
C GLU A 713 14.25 -12.00 6.13
N GLY A 714 15.25 -12.30 5.31
CA GLY A 714 16.21 -11.33 4.82
C GLY A 714 15.79 -10.69 3.50
N SER A 715 16.34 -9.51 3.29
CA SER A 715 16.35 -8.86 1.98
C SER A 715 17.77 -8.43 1.63
N ALA A 716 18.05 -8.35 0.35
CA ALA A 716 19.32 -7.87 -0.15
C ALA A 716 19.11 -6.85 -1.26
N VAL A 717 19.83 -5.74 -1.17
CA VAL A 717 19.87 -4.70 -2.19
C VAL A 717 21.25 -4.69 -2.79
N PHE A 718 21.32 -4.88 -4.09
CA PHE A 718 22.58 -4.90 -4.83
C PHE A 718 22.63 -3.78 -5.85
N THR A 719 23.84 -3.26 -6.09
CA THR A 719 24.17 -2.44 -7.24
C THR A 719 25.03 -3.26 -8.18
N LEU A 720 24.71 -3.28 -9.48
CA LEU A 720 25.53 -3.89 -10.49
C LEU A 720 26.67 -2.92 -10.87
N GLU A 721 27.90 -3.35 -10.69
CA GLU A 721 29.08 -2.57 -10.98
C GLU A 721 29.93 -3.29 -12.04
N GLN A 722 30.49 -2.55 -12.96
CA GLN A 722 31.52 -3.09 -13.83
C GLN A 722 32.79 -3.30 -13.00
N ALA A 723 33.31 -4.50 -13.00
CA ALA A 723 34.58 -4.77 -12.36
C ALA A 723 35.64 -3.95 -13.12
N GLU A 724 36.16 -2.89 -12.51
CA GLU A 724 37.35 -2.27 -13.02
C GLU A 724 38.40 -3.36 -13.12
N THR A 725 39.16 -3.36 -14.21
CA THR A 725 40.33 -4.22 -14.35
C THR A 725 41.26 -3.87 -13.17
N MET A 726 41.11 -4.58 -12.06
CA MET A 726 41.96 -4.45 -10.89
C MET A 726 43.37 -4.96 -11.28
N ALA A 727 44.04 -4.18 -12.11
CA ALA A 727 45.45 -4.32 -12.30
C ALA A 727 46.15 -3.77 -11.05
N GLY A 728 46.26 -4.60 -10.03
CA GLY A 728 47.17 -4.32 -8.97
C GLY A 728 46.70 -4.50 -7.52
N GLU A 729 45.95 -5.52 -7.15
CA GLU A 729 45.93 -6.00 -5.77
C GLU A 729 45.45 -7.47 -5.72
N VAL A 730 46.27 -8.36 -6.26
CA VAL A 730 46.23 -9.74 -5.85
C VAL A 730 47.28 -9.89 -4.72
N GLN A 731 46.86 -9.65 -3.50
CA GLN A 731 47.53 -10.32 -2.39
C GLN A 731 46.96 -11.74 -2.36
N GLU A 732 47.76 -12.68 -2.85
CA GLU A 732 47.59 -14.10 -2.59
C GLU A 732 47.67 -14.38 -1.08
N PRO A 733 47.00 -15.43 -0.58
CA PRO A 733 46.81 -15.74 0.83
C PRO A 733 48.08 -16.07 1.57
#